data_f6f62d6a0acb142c9c01e987035741c7
#
_entry.id   f6f62d6a0acb142c9c01e987035741c7
#
_cell.length_a   1.000
_cell.length_b   1.000
_cell.length_c   1.000
_cell.angle_alpha   90.00
_cell.angle_beta   90.00
_cell.angle_gamma   90.00
#
_symmetry.space_group_name_H-M   'P 1'
#
loop_
_entity.id
_entity.type
_entity.pdbx_description
1 polymer ?
#
loop_
_entity_poly.entity_id
_entity_poly.type
_entity_poly.pdbx_seq_one_letter_code
_entity_poly.pdbx_strand_id
1 'polypeptide(L)'
;MSISTEPTSDLTRWNRAGLSRLHYTDGNAATYLEDLRLALRTQFGSDEDVLVWLGASLNNDLTDKNLREWQARLLDQYGAPRRDYAWEILRSFARSSHVLAQTVNAYSNERYIRTATQWDNLRRLVKMLDYHPAPPASAETWVALLAKLPDATKGITGIGTVDKGLALQNQPKDGSSPLVFETLQELDVDYRLNELRAPDYDRSVESLAIPAQHAQFNYPLSLIPEGISVGDRGVVSCLNQAAAVEVKSIHAGSIALKVIEQGFTAHSWALADVRLQLAPAWQNAPRLNGSNVVEVSSVNNSVRADDLLAYVSGSSWVTAKVVAVDGNRVQFGSSVTNGTVLYQTLQAKQQGGEFVLPKQRAYTPVWKADLGTANPASHTEDGEHIYDCLTGSTSTSIYYLPVNPPAAFSITNSSPASLQFSGKPGDLASGDWIILHNTSGHCYTRTIASIDLLDGTYRLTVNGSLATGSWVLAQGHFKQSLPGLAYNENHELIYHDSTDTHSQLTLSLSEFPSAFTIGRALWVVGAVDRRLVTVQEILRFANNTLGISVKPSLSELDLPKYATRVYANVAKAGHGETRGQSVLGSGNRIESNQEFLFAKTGLAFEQDNNFTSGVRASVAVQVDDRVWTQVDNLRDSESTDTHFETTLNEDHQLLVRFGDGIHGQRLPTGTNNLVIQARFGAGIEGNLPAASLSKLKKPHPLVEAVLQPDAATGGGDLETGESLRELAPASVLTLERAVSIVDYGHIAQRHASIWQARSYALPDTPRASDRVEVVLVPAGGGALSADFKTSMKTYLEGFSRPGVLVYIEGYQAILLDLRIVLRVDINAYDGDKIAEFVRLTMLDSFSLQNAVLAEPLYLSRVYQVVEAVEGVENVDVLINPDGFRDENLAVTNPADVFYGDDNTLRRLTPGNRQLVYLNANLIAPSISWEAADV
;
A
#
# COMPACT_ATOMS: atom_id res chain seq x y z
N MET A 1 -66.75 -0.42 -19.03
CA MET A 1 -66.11 0.15 -17.82
C MET A 1 -65.07 1.14 -18.30
N SER A 2 -65.32 2.42 -18.18
CA SER A 2 -64.25 3.42 -18.34
C SER A 2 -63.48 3.45 -17.02
N ILE A 3 -62.37 2.77 -17.02
CA ILE A 3 -61.38 2.94 -15.97
C ILE A 3 -60.97 4.41 -16.06
N SER A 4 -61.19 5.16 -14.97
CA SER A 4 -60.70 6.51 -14.84
C SER A 4 -59.20 6.49 -15.05
N THR A 5 -58.74 7.11 -16.13
CA THR A 5 -57.33 7.16 -16.52
C THR A 5 -56.60 8.33 -15.90
N GLU A 6 -57.13 8.93 -14.83
CA GLU A 6 -56.36 9.88 -14.06
C GLU A 6 -55.53 9.13 -13.05
N PRO A 7 -54.21 9.22 -13.10
CA PRO A 7 -53.35 8.68 -12.08
C PRO A 7 -53.37 9.61 -10.85
N THR A 8 -54.38 9.46 -10.02
CA THR A 8 -54.46 10.14 -8.72
C THR A 8 -53.73 9.36 -7.60
N SER A 9 -52.87 8.44 -7.96
CA SER A 9 -52.07 7.69 -6.95
C SER A 9 -50.97 8.57 -6.39
N ASP A 10 -51.23 9.18 -5.26
CA ASP A 10 -50.20 9.85 -4.46
C ASP A 10 -49.30 8.78 -3.81
N LEU A 11 -48.26 8.37 -4.53
CA LEU A 11 -47.30 7.38 -4.03
C LEU A 11 -46.45 7.91 -2.87
N THR A 12 -46.52 9.21 -2.52
CA THR A 12 -45.75 9.78 -1.40
C THR A 12 -46.21 9.23 -0.05
N ARG A 13 -47.47 8.79 0.07
CA ARG A 13 -47.97 8.14 1.26
C ARG A 13 -47.31 6.79 1.58
N TRP A 14 -46.80 6.10 0.53
CA TRP A 14 -46.09 4.81 0.68
C TRP A 14 -44.60 4.99 0.71
N ASN A 15 -44.03 6.03 0.10
CA ASN A 15 -42.63 6.25 -0.08
C ASN A 15 -42.14 7.36 0.90
N ARG A 16 -41.76 6.95 2.11
CA ARG A 16 -41.17 7.84 3.10
C ARG A 16 -39.64 7.90 2.90
N ALA A 17 -39.01 8.98 3.38
CA ALA A 17 -37.56 9.08 3.38
C ALA A 17 -36.93 7.92 4.20
N GLY A 18 -35.85 7.35 3.71
CA GLY A 18 -35.13 6.26 4.40
C GLY A 18 -35.55 4.84 4.00
N LEU A 19 -36.56 4.66 3.14
CA LEU A 19 -36.91 3.33 2.64
C LEU A 19 -35.83 2.80 1.68
N SER A 20 -35.47 1.53 1.85
CA SER A 20 -34.56 0.78 0.94
C SER A 20 -35.24 0.36 -0.37
N ARG A 21 -36.58 0.28 -0.37
CA ARG A 21 -37.40 -0.06 -1.54
C ARG A 21 -38.54 0.94 -1.70
N LEU A 22 -38.85 1.26 -2.94
CA LEU A 22 -39.91 2.19 -3.28
C LEU A 22 -41.15 1.46 -3.82
N HIS A 23 -42.35 2.00 -3.56
CA HIS A 23 -43.58 1.54 -4.13
C HIS A 23 -43.84 2.33 -5.42
N TYR A 24 -44.05 1.63 -6.51
CA TYR A 24 -44.41 2.18 -7.83
C TYR A 24 -45.88 1.95 -8.15
N THR A 25 -46.57 1.11 -7.37
CA THR A 25 -48.00 0.85 -7.44
C THR A 25 -48.64 1.21 -6.12
N ASP A 26 -49.81 1.83 -6.20
CA ASP A 26 -50.60 2.16 -5.00
C ASP A 26 -51.40 0.93 -4.53
N GLY A 27 -51.48 0.74 -3.23
CA GLY A 27 -52.39 -0.22 -2.61
C GLY A 27 -51.75 -1.56 -2.19
N ASN A 28 -52.52 -2.29 -1.44
CA ASN A 28 -52.27 -3.66 -0.98
C ASN A 28 -53.54 -4.52 -1.10
N ALA A 29 -53.51 -5.80 -0.70
CA ALA A 29 -54.64 -6.71 -0.86
C ALA A 29 -55.92 -6.19 -0.17
N ALA A 30 -55.80 -5.46 0.95
CA ALA A 30 -56.95 -4.88 1.64
C ALA A 30 -57.50 -3.68 0.89
N THR A 31 -56.66 -2.80 0.38
CA THR A 31 -57.09 -1.64 -0.43
C THR A 31 -57.75 -2.09 -1.74
N TYR A 32 -57.17 -3.05 -2.47
CA TYR A 32 -57.76 -3.62 -3.67
C TYR A 32 -59.11 -4.31 -3.44
N LEU A 33 -59.28 -4.97 -2.26
CA LEU A 33 -60.57 -5.54 -1.88
C LEU A 33 -61.60 -4.44 -1.66
N GLU A 34 -61.23 -3.32 -0.99
CA GLU A 34 -62.12 -2.20 -0.79
C GLU A 34 -62.49 -1.51 -2.08
N ASP A 35 -61.54 -1.30 -3.01
CA ASP A 35 -61.76 -0.73 -4.32
C ASP A 35 -62.75 -1.59 -5.14
N LEU A 36 -62.62 -2.91 -5.11
CA LEU A 36 -63.53 -3.86 -5.75
C LEU A 36 -64.89 -3.80 -5.11
N ARG A 37 -64.96 -3.70 -3.78
CA ARG A 37 -66.22 -3.54 -3.03
C ARG A 37 -66.92 -2.26 -3.41
N LEU A 38 -66.21 -1.13 -3.43
CA LEU A 38 -66.72 0.17 -3.81
C LEU A 38 -67.20 0.22 -5.29
N ALA A 39 -66.44 -0.39 -6.20
CA ALA A 39 -66.82 -0.49 -7.62
C ALA A 39 -68.13 -1.28 -7.81
N LEU A 40 -68.25 -2.41 -7.11
CA LEU A 40 -69.53 -3.18 -7.13
C LEU A 40 -70.65 -2.40 -6.52
N ARG A 41 -70.44 -1.73 -5.38
CA ARG A 41 -71.44 -0.84 -4.77
C ARG A 41 -71.87 0.27 -5.71
N THR A 42 -70.97 0.88 -6.45
CA THR A 42 -71.30 1.92 -7.44
C THR A 42 -72.11 1.38 -8.59
N GLN A 43 -71.79 0.14 -9.05
CA GLN A 43 -72.53 -0.52 -10.13
C GLN A 43 -73.91 -1.00 -9.72
N PHE A 44 -74.09 -1.48 -8.50
CA PHE A 44 -75.36 -2.05 -7.98
C PHE A 44 -75.97 -1.19 -6.88
N GLY A 45 -75.65 0.10 -6.83
CA GLY A 45 -75.98 1.02 -5.77
C GLY A 45 -77.44 1.25 -5.46
N SER A 46 -78.44 0.75 -6.30
CA SER A 46 -79.87 0.75 -6.02
C SER A 46 -80.42 -0.59 -5.49
N ASP A 47 -79.60 -1.60 -5.37
CA ASP A 47 -79.95 -2.94 -4.89
C ASP A 47 -79.64 -3.06 -3.40
N GLU A 48 -80.67 -3.09 -2.52
CA GLU A 48 -80.56 -3.14 -1.06
C GLU A 48 -79.86 -4.42 -0.63
N ASP A 49 -80.09 -5.56 -1.23
CA ASP A 49 -79.47 -6.83 -0.88
C ASP A 49 -77.96 -6.84 -1.18
N VAL A 50 -77.53 -6.24 -2.28
CA VAL A 50 -76.13 -6.07 -2.63
C VAL A 50 -75.46 -5.09 -1.69
N LEU A 51 -76.11 -4.02 -1.29
CA LEU A 51 -75.55 -3.05 -0.32
C LEU A 51 -75.36 -3.67 1.06
N VAL A 52 -76.32 -4.48 1.51
CA VAL A 52 -76.22 -5.22 2.82
C VAL A 52 -75.05 -6.21 2.72
N TRP A 53 -74.95 -6.93 1.60
CA TRP A 53 -73.89 -7.90 1.41
C TRP A 53 -72.48 -7.26 1.36
N LEU A 54 -72.33 -6.08 0.67
CA LEU A 54 -71.08 -5.36 0.61
C LEU A 54 -70.73 -4.67 1.91
N GLY A 55 -71.63 -4.53 2.85
CA GLY A 55 -71.46 -3.88 4.17
C GLY A 55 -71.43 -2.35 4.10
N ALA A 56 -71.34 -1.73 5.24
CA ALA A 56 -71.27 -0.29 5.34
C ALA A 56 -70.00 0.26 4.71
N SER A 57 -70.12 1.36 3.94
CA SER A 57 -68.96 2.06 3.38
C SER A 57 -68.03 2.57 4.49
N LEU A 58 -66.78 2.30 4.38
CA LEU A 58 -65.79 2.99 5.21
C LEU A 58 -65.72 4.46 4.72
N ASN A 59 -65.74 5.40 5.64
CA ASN A 59 -65.63 6.81 5.32
C ASN A 59 -64.27 7.09 4.69
N ASN A 60 -64.24 7.59 3.46
CA ASN A 60 -63.05 7.64 2.61
C ASN A 60 -62.17 8.89 2.78
N ASP A 61 -62.29 9.64 3.85
CA ASP A 61 -61.37 10.75 4.13
C ASP A 61 -59.98 10.16 4.57
N LEU A 62 -59.21 9.74 3.60
CA LEU A 62 -57.83 9.28 3.76
C LEU A 62 -56.93 10.48 4.00
N THR A 63 -56.80 10.88 5.25
CA THR A 63 -55.72 11.77 5.67
C THR A 63 -54.53 10.90 6.18
N ASP A 64 -53.34 11.41 6.03
CA ASP A 64 -52.11 10.69 6.54
C ASP A 64 -52.23 10.34 8.03
N LYS A 65 -53.06 11.07 8.78
CA LYS A 65 -53.22 10.91 10.22
C LYS A 65 -54.04 9.66 10.58
N ASN A 66 -54.95 9.22 9.75
CA ASN A 66 -55.81 8.07 9.99
C ASN A 66 -55.53 6.87 9.06
N LEU A 67 -54.55 6.99 8.19
CA LEU A 67 -54.18 5.93 7.22
C LEU A 67 -53.88 4.58 7.88
N ARG A 68 -53.15 4.60 9.00
CA ARG A 68 -52.81 3.37 9.74
C ARG A 68 -54.04 2.69 10.36
N GLU A 69 -54.91 3.47 10.96
CA GLU A 69 -56.17 2.98 11.52
C GLU A 69 -57.09 2.42 10.44
N TRP A 70 -57.16 3.12 9.31
CA TRP A 70 -57.91 2.66 8.14
C TRP A 70 -57.35 1.35 7.56
N GLN A 71 -56.02 1.22 7.40
CA GLN A 71 -55.38 0.01 6.97
C GLN A 71 -55.62 -1.15 7.95
N ALA A 72 -55.56 -0.92 9.25
CA ALA A 72 -55.85 -1.94 10.27
C ALA A 72 -57.28 -2.46 10.16
N ARG A 73 -58.27 -1.54 10.00
CA ARG A 73 -59.67 -1.91 9.79
C ARG A 73 -59.90 -2.72 8.50
N LEU A 74 -59.24 -2.35 7.42
CA LEU A 74 -59.28 -3.11 6.16
C LEU A 74 -58.70 -4.49 6.30
N LEU A 75 -57.54 -4.62 6.99
CA LEU A 75 -56.89 -5.88 7.25
C LEU A 75 -57.76 -6.81 8.09
N ASP A 76 -58.43 -6.25 9.14
CA ASP A 76 -59.38 -6.99 9.95
C ASP A 76 -60.58 -7.50 9.12
N GLN A 77 -61.16 -6.63 8.30
CA GLN A 77 -62.26 -7.05 7.38
C GLN A 77 -61.77 -8.04 6.33
N TYR A 78 -60.57 -7.88 5.79
CA TYR A 78 -59.95 -8.79 4.82
C TYR A 78 -59.72 -10.16 5.42
N GLY A 79 -59.27 -10.22 6.66
CA GLY A 79 -59.01 -11.47 7.41
C GLY A 79 -60.28 -12.19 7.89
N ALA A 80 -61.40 -11.46 8.05
CA ALA A 80 -62.61 -12.02 8.63
C ALA A 80 -63.17 -13.23 7.82
N PRO A 81 -63.47 -14.38 8.46
CA PRO A 81 -64.04 -15.53 7.79
C PRO A 81 -65.48 -15.23 7.33
N ARG A 82 -65.71 -15.27 6.02
CA ARG A 82 -67.03 -15.18 5.40
C ARG A 82 -67.37 -16.44 4.66
N ARG A 83 -68.57 -16.91 4.75
CA ARG A 83 -69.08 -18.13 4.06
C ARG A 83 -69.69 -17.85 2.69
N ASP A 84 -69.47 -16.67 2.10
CA ASP A 84 -70.01 -16.27 0.86
C ASP A 84 -68.97 -16.45 -0.26
N TYR A 85 -69.34 -17.22 -1.31
CA TYR A 85 -68.52 -17.49 -2.47
C TYR A 85 -68.14 -16.22 -3.27
N ALA A 86 -69.03 -15.27 -3.38
CA ALA A 86 -68.77 -14.05 -4.08
C ALA A 86 -67.73 -13.19 -3.33
N TRP A 87 -67.78 -13.18 -2.01
CA TRP A 87 -66.78 -12.53 -1.18
C TRP A 87 -65.42 -13.19 -1.32
N GLU A 88 -65.33 -14.48 -1.34
CA GLU A 88 -64.11 -15.23 -1.52
C GLU A 88 -63.51 -15.03 -2.92
N ILE A 89 -64.36 -14.88 -3.96
CA ILE A 89 -63.93 -14.49 -5.30
C ILE A 89 -63.26 -13.10 -5.28
N LEU A 90 -63.91 -12.10 -4.66
CA LEU A 90 -63.32 -10.77 -4.51
C LEU A 90 -62.00 -10.76 -3.76
N ARG A 91 -61.93 -11.52 -2.70
CA ARG A 91 -60.68 -11.71 -1.92
C ARG A 91 -59.58 -12.34 -2.79
N SER A 92 -59.91 -13.30 -3.62
CA SER A 92 -58.99 -13.98 -4.54
C SER A 92 -58.46 -13.00 -5.59
N PHE A 93 -59.33 -12.19 -6.19
CA PHE A 93 -58.94 -11.14 -7.12
C PHE A 93 -58.07 -10.07 -6.42
N ALA A 94 -58.41 -9.62 -5.21
CA ALA A 94 -57.61 -8.65 -4.46
C ALA A 94 -56.20 -9.21 -4.12
N ARG A 95 -56.12 -10.52 -3.76
CA ARG A 95 -54.83 -11.21 -3.56
C ARG A 95 -54.01 -11.27 -4.84
N SER A 96 -54.63 -11.66 -5.95
CA SER A 96 -53.96 -11.74 -7.26
C SER A 96 -53.45 -10.37 -7.70
N SER A 97 -54.25 -9.30 -7.54
CA SER A 97 -53.83 -7.92 -7.81
C SER A 97 -52.66 -7.49 -6.92
N HIS A 98 -52.69 -7.85 -5.64
CA HIS A 98 -51.60 -7.58 -4.73
C HIS A 98 -50.30 -8.27 -5.16
N VAL A 99 -50.34 -9.56 -5.52
CA VAL A 99 -49.17 -10.28 -6.01
C VAL A 99 -48.60 -9.64 -7.27
N LEU A 100 -49.47 -9.27 -8.23
CA LEU A 100 -49.06 -8.56 -9.45
C LEU A 100 -48.43 -7.19 -9.10
N ALA A 101 -49.03 -6.42 -8.20
CA ALA A 101 -48.49 -5.14 -7.76
C ALA A 101 -47.12 -5.28 -7.07
N GLN A 102 -46.99 -6.26 -6.21
CA GLN A 102 -45.68 -6.57 -5.57
C GLN A 102 -44.62 -6.99 -6.62
N THR A 103 -45.02 -7.77 -7.63
CA THR A 103 -44.13 -8.13 -8.75
C THR A 103 -43.69 -6.92 -9.54
N VAL A 104 -44.63 -6.00 -9.87
CA VAL A 104 -44.26 -4.74 -10.54
C VAL A 104 -43.35 -3.89 -9.69
N ASN A 105 -43.62 -3.77 -8.39
CA ASN A 105 -42.73 -3.04 -7.47
C ASN A 105 -41.34 -3.65 -7.42
N ALA A 106 -41.23 -4.99 -7.34
CA ALA A 106 -39.97 -5.69 -7.35
C ALA A 106 -39.18 -5.42 -8.64
N TYR A 107 -39.78 -5.61 -9.82
CA TYR A 107 -39.11 -5.33 -11.11
C TYR A 107 -38.72 -3.88 -11.26
N SER A 108 -39.55 -2.93 -10.75
CA SER A 108 -39.27 -1.49 -10.85
C SER A 108 -38.09 -1.09 -9.95
N ASN A 109 -37.99 -1.69 -8.77
CA ASN A 109 -36.86 -1.47 -7.86
C ASN A 109 -35.55 -2.03 -8.41
N GLU A 110 -35.59 -3.13 -9.18
CA GLU A 110 -34.39 -3.72 -9.80
C GLU A 110 -33.75 -2.87 -10.93
N ARG A 111 -34.37 -1.76 -11.33
CA ARG A 111 -33.84 -0.85 -12.37
C ARG A 111 -32.83 0.17 -11.88
N TYR A 112 -32.69 0.35 -10.59
CA TYR A 112 -31.86 1.41 -10.02
C TYR A 112 -30.85 0.83 -9.04
N ILE A 113 -29.59 1.30 -9.10
CA ILE A 113 -28.50 0.85 -8.22
C ILE A 113 -28.88 0.90 -6.75
N ARG A 114 -29.60 1.96 -6.35
CA ARG A 114 -29.97 2.16 -4.94
C ARG A 114 -30.98 1.13 -4.42
N THR A 115 -31.90 0.64 -5.25
CA THR A 115 -33.03 -0.18 -4.84
C THR A 115 -32.97 -1.62 -5.33
N ALA A 116 -32.09 -1.93 -6.31
CA ALA A 116 -31.88 -3.28 -6.81
C ALA A 116 -31.38 -4.19 -5.69
N THR A 117 -31.91 -5.40 -5.61
CA THR A 117 -31.56 -6.37 -4.56
C THR A 117 -30.88 -7.63 -5.10
N GLN A 118 -31.16 -7.97 -6.37
CA GLN A 118 -30.50 -9.09 -7.02
C GLN A 118 -29.13 -8.69 -7.49
N TRP A 119 -28.10 -9.45 -7.09
CA TRP A 119 -26.71 -9.14 -7.38
C TRP A 119 -26.43 -9.06 -8.88
N ASP A 120 -27.00 -9.95 -9.70
CA ASP A 120 -26.78 -9.95 -11.16
C ASP A 120 -27.40 -8.72 -11.86
N ASN A 121 -28.57 -8.25 -11.39
CA ASN A 121 -29.15 -7.01 -11.88
C ASN A 121 -28.26 -5.81 -11.50
N LEU A 122 -27.79 -5.78 -10.27
CA LEU A 122 -26.89 -4.74 -9.78
C LEU A 122 -25.58 -4.73 -10.57
N ARG A 123 -24.97 -5.91 -10.82
CA ARG A 123 -23.79 -6.08 -11.66
C ARG A 123 -23.97 -5.48 -13.06
N ARG A 124 -25.14 -5.74 -13.69
CA ARG A 124 -25.47 -5.17 -15.02
C ARG A 124 -25.62 -3.65 -14.99
N LEU A 125 -26.20 -3.11 -13.92
CA LEU A 125 -26.36 -1.66 -13.74
C LEU A 125 -25.01 -0.97 -13.53
N VAL A 126 -24.16 -1.51 -12.67
CA VAL A 126 -22.84 -0.91 -12.41
C VAL A 126 -21.89 -1.06 -13.59
N LYS A 127 -22.04 -2.11 -14.42
CA LYS A 127 -21.31 -2.25 -15.69
C LYS A 127 -21.58 -1.09 -16.66
N MET A 128 -22.74 -0.44 -16.59
CA MET A 128 -23.03 0.77 -17.38
C MET A 128 -22.19 1.98 -16.95
N LEU A 129 -21.63 1.93 -15.73
CA LEU A 129 -20.68 2.90 -15.19
C LEU A 129 -19.22 2.49 -15.42
N ASP A 130 -18.98 1.44 -16.20
CA ASP A 130 -17.66 0.81 -16.41
C ASP A 130 -17.05 0.26 -15.10
N TYR A 131 -17.92 -0.11 -14.15
CA TYR A 131 -17.52 -0.75 -12.90
C TYR A 131 -17.67 -2.26 -12.99
N HIS A 132 -16.58 -2.97 -12.71
CA HIS A 132 -16.55 -4.42 -12.64
C HIS A 132 -16.51 -4.83 -11.17
N PRO A 133 -17.52 -5.61 -10.69
CA PRO A 133 -17.50 -6.11 -9.32
C PRO A 133 -16.22 -6.88 -9.01
N ALA A 134 -15.65 -6.63 -7.85
CA ALA A 134 -14.47 -7.34 -7.39
C ALA A 134 -14.80 -8.84 -7.23
N PRO A 135 -14.09 -9.74 -7.93
CA PRO A 135 -14.26 -11.18 -7.75
C PRO A 135 -13.70 -11.62 -6.38
N PRO A 136 -13.97 -12.86 -5.94
CA PRO A 136 -13.28 -13.38 -4.75
C PRO A 136 -11.77 -13.39 -4.99
N ALA A 137 -11.00 -13.23 -3.92
CA ALA A 137 -9.54 -13.30 -3.96
C ALA A 137 -9.06 -14.58 -3.26
N SER A 138 -7.99 -15.18 -3.78
CA SER A 138 -7.31 -16.30 -3.13
C SER A 138 -6.23 -15.79 -2.19
N ALA A 139 -6.15 -16.37 -1.00
CA ALA A 139 -5.09 -16.04 -0.07
C ALA A 139 -3.72 -16.52 -0.59
N GLU A 140 -2.68 -15.75 -0.33
CA GLU A 140 -1.32 -16.07 -0.73
C GLU A 140 -0.38 -16.01 0.48
N THR A 141 0.69 -16.78 0.42
CA THR A 141 1.75 -16.78 1.42
C THR A 141 3.06 -17.21 0.79
N TRP A 142 4.16 -16.89 1.47
CA TRP A 142 5.48 -17.39 1.09
C TRP A 142 5.88 -18.54 2.01
N VAL A 143 6.25 -19.66 1.43
CA VAL A 143 6.63 -20.87 2.14
C VAL A 143 8.08 -21.22 1.88
N ALA A 144 8.76 -21.76 2.90
CA ALA A 144 10.06 -22.37 2.72
C ALA A 144 9.89 -23.87 2.47
N LEU A 145 10.45 -24.35 1.37
CA LEU A 145 10.48 -25.78 1.01
C LEU A 145 11.76 -26.39 1.55
N LEU A 146 11.66 -27.35 2.42
CA LEU A 146 12.84 -28.08 2.92
C LEU A 146 13.13 -29.23 1.97
N ALA A 147 14.23 -29.10 1.20
CA ALA A 147 14.68 -30.14 0.29
C ALA A 147 15.23 -31.34 1.07
N LYS A 148 15.00 -32.55 0.55
CA LYS A 148 15.54 -33.79 1.12
C LYS A 148 17.05 -33.77 1.15
N LEU A 149 17.62 -34.29 2.21
CA LEU A 149 19.06 -34.49 2.27
C LEU A 149 19.52 -35.55 1.24
N PRO A 150 20.71 -35.42 0.67
CA PRO A 150 21.25 -36.39 -0.28
C PRO A 150 21.30 -37.80 0.34
N ASP A 151 20.76 -38.79 -0.36
CA ASP A 151 20.81 -40.20 0.02
C ASP A 151 21.15 -41.04 -1.21
N ALA A 152 22.39 -41.42 -1.33
CA ALA A 152 22.88 -42.20 -2.47
C ALA A 152 22.20 -43.58 -2.57
N THR A 153 21.72 -44.14 -1.45
CA THR A 153 21.04 -45.45 -1.43
C THR A 153 19.65 -45.40 -2.05
N LYS A 154 18.99 -44.20 -2.00
CA LYS A 154 17.67 -43.95 -2.55
C LYS A 154 17.71 -43.14 -3.85
N GLY A 155 18.90 -42.79 -4.35
CA GLY A 155 19.05 -41.93 -5.53
C GLY A 155 18.57 -40.49 -5.33
N ILE A 156 18.53 -40.00 -4.09
CA ILE A 156 18.11 -38.64 -3.77
C ILE A 156 19.34 -37.74 -3.86
N THR A 157 19.28 -36.74 -4.71
CA THR A 157 20.34 -35.73 -4.88
C THR A 157 20.18 -34.54 -3.93
N GLY A 158 18.96 -34.26 -3.51
CA GLY A 158 18.63 -33.07 -2.73
C GLY A 158 18.67 -31.74 -3.51
N ILE A 159 18.95 -31.80 -4.82
CA ILE A 159 19.10 -30.66 -5.72
C ILE A 159 18.24 -30.92 -6.96
N GLY A 160 17.50 -29.92 -7.39
CA GLY A 160 16.71 -29.99 -8.62
C GLY A 160 15.61 -28.92 -8.64
N THR A 161 14.81 -28.97 -9.68
CA THR A 161 13.73 -28.02 -9.90
C THR A 161 12.40 -28.58 -9.39
N VAL A 162 11.66 -27.78 -8.66
CA VAL A 162 10.27 -28.02 -8.24
C VAL A 162 9.38 -27.22 -9.15
N ASP A 163 8.53 -27.91 -9.90
CA ASP A 163 7.60 -27.27 -10.84
C ASP A 163 6.55 -26.42 -10.11
N LYS A 164 5.99 -25.43 -10.81
CA LYS A 164 4.78 -24.73 -10.41
C LYS A 164 3.64 -25.72 -10.15
N GLY A 165 2.85 -25.50 -9.08
CA GLY A 165 1.70 -26.36 -8.75
C GLY A 165 2.01 -27.45 -7.71
N LEU A 166 3.12 -27.39 -6.97
CA LEU A 166 3.34 -28.27 -5.83
C LEU A 166 2.24 -28.03 -4.79
N ALA A 167 1.43 -29.05 -4.54
CA ALA A 167 0.27 -28.94 -3.66
C ALA A 167 0.65 -29.15 -2.17
N LEU A 168 0.32 -28.15 -1.37
CA LEU A 168 0.49 -28.07 0.08
C LEU A 168 -0.86 -28.12 0.76
N GLN A 169 -0.94 -28.60 1.99
CA GLN A 169 -2.19 -28.61 2.74
C GLN A 169 -2.00 -28.28 4.22
N ASN A 170 -3.04 -27.70 4.80
CA ASN A 170 -3.15 -27.54 6.25
C ASN A 170 -3.65 -28.81 6.92
N GLN A 171 -3.63 -28.82 8.26
CA GLN A 171 -4.17 -29.87 9.09
C GLN A 171 -5.13 -29.26 10.12
N PRO A 172 -6.42 -29.03 9.74
CA PRO A 172 -7.39 -28.48 10.66
C PRO A 172 -7.63 -29.45 11.84
N LYS A 173 -7.68 -28.89 13.06
CA LYS A 173 -7.91 -29.66 14.29
C LYS A 173 -9.39 -29.85 14.61
N ASP A 174 -10.25 -29.06 13.99
CA ASP A 174 -11.70 -29.02 14.15
C ASP A 174 -12.45 -30.04 13.29
N GLY A 175 -11.73 -30.80 12.45
CA GLY A 175 -12.33 -31.80 11.55
C GLY A 175 -12.87 -31.23 10.24
N SER A 176 -12.63 -29.94 9.96
CA SER A 176 -12.95 -29.34 8.66
C SER A 176 -12.10 -29.95 7.53
N SER A 177 -12.53 -29.76 6.28
CA SER A 177 -11.78 -30.25 5.13
C SER A 177 -10.45 -29.50 5.00
N PRO A 178 -9.32 -30.20 4.74
CA PRO A 178 -8.05 -29.54 4.52
C PRO A 178 -8.08 -28.61 3.30
N LEU A 179 -7.59 -27.41 3.47
CA LEU A 179 -7.38 -26.44 2.39
C LEU A 179 -6.08 -26.73 1.65
N VAL A 180 -6.13 -26.60 0.34
CA VAL A 180 -4.98 -26.84 -0.54
C VAL A 180 -4.41 -25.53 -1.04
N PHE A 181 -3.09 -25.42 -1.01
CA PHE A 181 -2.32 -24.34 -1.61
C PHE A 181 -1.38 -24.91 -2.66
N GLU A 182 -1.14 -24.19 -3.73
CA GLU A 182 -0.16 -24.59 -4.75
C GLU A 182 0.91 -23.52 -4.92
N THR A 183 2.15 -23.97 -5.17
CA THR A 183 3.23 -23.04 -5.54
C THR A 183 2.90 -22.35 -6.86
N LEU A 184 3.08 -21.03 -6.90
CA LEU A 184 2.70 -20.18 -8.04
C LEU A 184 3.81 -20.04 -9.08
N GLN A 185 5.02 -20.47 -8.74
CA GLN A 185 6.20 -20.38 -9.57
C GLN A 185 7.06 -21.64 -9.45
N GLU A 186 7.88 -21.88 -10.46
CA GLU A 186 8.95 -22.88 -10.43
C GLU A 186 10.07 -22.42 -9.50
N LEU A 187 10.70 -23.35 -8.80
CA LEU A 187 11.78 -23.08 -7.87
C LEU A 187 12.90 -24.11 -7.96
N ASP A 188 14.12 -23.67 -8.21
CA ASP A 188 15.31 -24.49 -8.03
C ASP A 188 15.61 -24.66 -6.54
N VAL A 189 15.48 -25.88 -6.03
CA VAL A 189 15.76 -26.22 -4.62
C VAL A 189 17.11 -26.88 -4.46
N ASP A 190 17.74 -26.59 -3.34
CA ASP A 190 19.03 -27.18 -2.96
C ASP A 190 19.00 -27.41 -1.44
N TYR A 191 19.34 -28.61 -0.98
CA TYR A 191 19.34 -28.97 0.44
C TYR A 191 20.23 -28.07 1.29
N ARG A 192 21.30 -27.49 0.70
CA ARG A 192 22.23 -26.57 1.36
C ARG A 192 21.59 -25.23 1.70
N LEU A 193 20.46 -24.91 1.04
CA LEU A 193 19.67 -23.69 1.23
C LEU A 193 18.48 -23.88 2.16
N ASN A 194 18.33 -25.07 2.76
CA ASN A 194 17.20 -25.34 3.66
C ASN A 194 17.21 -24.44 4.89
N GLU A 195 18.39 -24.31 5.54
CA GLU A 195 18.55 -23.53 6.74
C GLU A 195 19.98 -22.99 6.79
N LEU A 196 20.12 -21.69 6.61
CA LEU A 196 21.38 -20.99 6.70
C LEU A 196 21.47 -20.30 8.07
N ARG A 197 22.69 -20.30 8.63
CA ARG A 197 22.99 -19.68 9.93
C ARG A 197 24.10 -18.67 9.79
N ALA A 198 24.21 -17.77 10.74
CA ALA A 198 25.39 -16.95 10.86
C ALA A 198 26.60 -17.82 11.18
N PRO A 199 27.79 -17.45 10.69
CA PRO A 199 29.02 -18.17 11.03
C PRO A 199 29.36 -18.01 12.51
N ASP A 200 29.93 -19.06 13.10
CA ASP A 200 30.51 -18.99 14.43
C ASP A 200 31.87 -18.28 14.37
N TYR A 201 32.10 -17.35 15.27
CA TYR A 201 33.34 -16.58 15.38
C TYR A 201 34.12 -16.90 16.68
N ASP A 202 35.46 -16.74 16.62
CA ASP A 202 36.30 -16.81 17.81
C ASP A 202 36.17 -15.50 18.63
N ARG A 203 35.83 -15.64 19.91
CA ARG A 203 35.24 -14.59 20.78
C ARG A 203 36.23 -13.80 21.61
N SER A 204 37.51 -13.75 21.27
CA SER A 204 38.55 -13.31 22.21
C SER A 204 38.93 -11.83 22.17
N VAL A 205 38.41 -10.99 21.28
CA VAL A 205 38.87 -9.59 21.13
C VAL A 205 37.74 -8.56 21.27
N GLU A 206 37.75 -7.75 22.31
CA GLU A 206 36.75 -6.70 22.56
C GLU A 206 37.13 -5.34 21.98
N SER A 207 38.39 -5.06 21.79
CA SER A 207 38.86 -3.78 21.24
C SER A 207 40.04 -3.96 20.28
N LEU A 208 40.10 -3.09 19.28
CA LEU A 208 41.18 -3.04 18.29
C LEU A 208 42.03 -1.81 18.50
N ALA A 209 43.33 -2.01 18.74
CA ALA A 209 44.30 -0.94 18.80
C ALA A 209 44.74 -0.58 17.38
N ILE A 210 44.37 0.62 16.92
CA ILE A 210 44.83 1.21 15.65
C ILE A 210 46.09 2.03 15.97
N PRO A 211 47.28 1.66 15.48
CA PRO A 211 48.50 2.37 15.79
C PRO A 211 48.59 3.71 15.03
N ALA A 212 49.59 4.51 15.41
CA ALA A 212 49.91 5.75 14.72
C ALA A 212 50.37 5.51 13.26
N GLN A 213 50.41 6.58 12.51
CA GLN A 213 50.89 6.58 11.09
C GLN A 213 52.16 5.76 10.88
N HIS A 214 52.20 5.01 9.77
CA HIS A 214 53.24 4.13 9.31
C HIS A 214 53.40 2.81 10.09
N ALA A 215 52.74 2.62 11.20
CA ALA A 215 52.77 1.36 11.95
C ALA A 215 51.77 0.32 11.36
N GLN A 216 51.98 -0.94 11.67
CA GLN A 216 51.15 -2.06 11.23
C GLN A 216 50.38 -2.64 12.39
N PHE A 217 49.19 -3.17 12.08
CA PHE A 217 48.30 -3.89 13.00
C PHE A 217 47.56 -5.00 12.27
N ASN A 218 47.07 -5.98 13.00
CA ASN A 218 46.27 -7.06 12.44
C ASN A 218 44.77 -6.74 12.63
N TYR A 219 44.05 -6.68 11.51
CA TYR A 219 42.62 -6.57 11.55
C TYR A 219 42.00 -7.97 11.59
N PRO A 220 41.30 -8.33 12.69
CA PRO A 220 40.74 -9.69 12.80
C PRO A 220 39.52 -9.83 11.91
N LEU A 221 39.56 -10.85 11.07
CA LEU A 221 38.45 -11.27 10.21
C LEU A 221 38.37 -12.77 10.24
N SER A 222 37.24 -13.36 10.58
CA SER A 222 37.02 -14.80 10.45
C SER A 222 37.13 -15.26 8.97
N LEU A 223 36.84 -14.33 8.08
CA LEU A 223 36.63 -14.58 6.66
C LEU A 223 37.29 -13.50 5.85
N ILE A 224 38.18 -13.93 4.97
CA ILE A 224 38.90 -13.05 4.07
C ILE A 224 38.17 -13.05 2.73
N PRO A 225 37.64 -11.91 2.24
CA PRO A 225 37.00 -11.84 0.94
C PRO A 225 37.90 -12.31 -0.18
N GLU A 226 37.34 -12.98 -1.18
CA GLU A 226 38.04 -13.28 -2.43
C GLU A 226 38.31 -11.96 -3.18
N GLY A 227 39.53 -11.82 -3.72
CA GLY A 227 39.91 -10.64 -4.49
C GLY A 227 40.66 -9.58 -3.73
N ILE A 228 40.94 -9.75 -2.42
CA ILE A 228 41.85 -8.87 -1.69
C ILE A 228 43.31 -9.25 -2.04
N SER A 229 44.08 -8.21 -2.36
CA SER A 229 45.51 -8.34 -2.71
C SER A 229 46.40 -7.49 -1.81
N VAL A 230 47.63 -7.92 -1.67
CA VAL A 230 48.64 -7.10 -0.99
C VAL A 230 48.87 -5.79 -1.79
N GLY A 231 48.83 -4.66 -1.10
CA GLY A 231 48.91 -3.34 -1.72
C GLY A 231 47.53 -2.66 -1.89
N ASP A 232 46.43 -3.38 -1.72
CA ASP A 232 45.09 -2.79 -1.69
C ASP A 232 45.02 -1.74 -0.58
N ARG A 233 44.25 -0.67 -0.84
CA ARG A 233 44.04 0.40 0.09
C ARG A 233 42.60 0.45 0.57
N GLY A 234 42.40 0.91 1.79
CA GLY A 234 41.11 0.95 2.40
C GLY A 234 41.02 1.97 3.52
N VAL A 235 39.84 2.04 4.06
CA VAL A 235 39.52 2.84 5.25
C VAL A 235 39.12 1.90 6.36
N VAL A 236 39.77 2.03 7.51
CA VAL A 236 39.28 1.51 8.78
C VAL A 236 38.54 2.66 9.46
N SER A 237 37.28 2.49 9.76
CA SER A 237 36.43 3.49 10.38
C SER A 237 35.78 2.98 11.65
N CYS A 238 35.54 3.89 12.60
CA CYS A 238 34.77 3.67 13.81
C CYS A 238 33.95 4.92 14.09
N LEU A 239 32.62 4.82 13.98
CA LEU A 239 31.72 5.94 14.10
C LEU A 239 32.15 7.11 13.18
N ASN A 240 32.55 8.24 13.76
CA ASN A 240 32.94 9.46 13.02
C ASN A 240 34.48 9.60 12.85
N GLN A 241 35.25 8.56 13.12
CA GLN A 241 36.70 8.54 12.96
C GLN A 241 37.11 7.51 11.92
N ALA A 242 38.14 7.81 11.17
CA ALA A 242 38.68 6.86 10.19
C ALA A 242 40.18 7.02 9.98
N ALA A 243 40.80 5.99 9.46
CA ALA A 243 42.19 5.98 9.04
C ALA A 243 42.35 5.29 7.70
N ALA A 244 43.10 5.88 6.79
CA ALA A 244 43.52 5.24 5.55
C ALA A 244 44.56 4.16 5.88
N VAL A 245 44.37 2.96 5.31
CA VAL A 245 45.21 1.80 5.50
C VAL A 245 45.60 1.15 4.18
N GLU A 246 46.64 0.35 4.19
CA GLU A 246 47.14 -0.42 3.08
C GLU A 246 47.37 -1.87 3.51
N VAL A 247 46.88 -2.84 2.73
CA VAL A 247 47.08 -4.29 2.98
C VAL A 247 48.55 -4.67 2.81
N LYS A 248 49.16 -5.24 3.83
CA LYS A 248 50.56 -5.67 3.83
C LYS A 248 50.74 -7.19 3.74
N SER A 249 49.89 -7.94 4.38
CA SER A 249 49.85 -9.40 4.27
C SER A 249 48.47 -9.91 4.67
N ILE A 250 48.14 -11.10 4.18
CA ILE A 250 46.89 -11.79 4.40
C ILE A 250 47.17 -13.09 5.13
N HIS A 251 46.58 -13.31 6.28
CA HIS A 251 46.74 -14.49 7.13
C HIS A 251 45.39 -15.15 7.39
N ALA A 252 45.39 -16.43 7.73
CA ALA A 252 44.16 -17.08 8.17
C ALA A 252 43.61 -16.36 9.44
N GLY A 253 42.41 -15.77 9.33
CA GLY A 253 41.76 -15.07 10.44
C GLY A 253 42.17 -13.61 10.65
N SER A 254 43.06 -13.03 9.83
CA SER A 254 43.38 -11.60 9.94
C SER A 254 44.05 -11.03 8.68
N ILE A 255 43.90 -9.73 8.50
CA ILE A 255 44.63 -8.96 7.48
C ILE A 255 45.59 -8.01 8.19
N ALA A 256 46.89 -8.07 7.85
CA ALA A 256 47.86 -7.10 8.33
C ALA A 256 47.71 -5.79 7.53
N LEU A 257 47.36 -4.74 8.22
CA LEU A 257 47.15 -3.42 7.68
C LEU A 257 48.24 -2.45 8.17
N LYS A 258 48.66 -1.53 7.30
CA LYS A 258 49.55 -0.42 7.61
C LYS A 258 48.74 0.88 7.56
N VAL A 259 48.80 1.69 8.61
CA VAL A 259 48.19 3.02 8.62
C VAL A 259 48.98 3.96 7.71
N ILE A 260 48.30 4.49 6.69
CA ILE A 260 48.86 5.46 5.73
C ILE A 260 48.26 6.86 5.88
N GLU A 261 47.26 7.06 6.75
CA GLU A 261 46.67 8.35 7.09
C GLU A 261 47.70 9.32 7.66
N GLN A 262 47.78 10.52 7.02
CA GLN A 262 48.75 11.54 7.43
C GLN A 262 48.35 12.16 8.79
N GLY A 263 49.30 12.09 9.75
CA GLY A 263 49.12 12.69 11.07
C GLY A 263 48.17 11.90 12.00
N PHE A 264 47.82 10.66 11.62
CA PHE A 264 46.99 9.80 12.49
C PHE A 264 47.72 9.39 13.75
N THR A 265 47.05 9.56 14.88
CA THR A 265 47.53 9.17 16.20
C THR A 265 46.92 7.84 16.63
N ALA A 266 47.60 7.11 17.51
CA ALA A 266 47.09 5.80 17.95
C ALA A 266 45.77 5.93 18.71
N HIS A 267 44.82 5.05 18.38
CA HIS A 267 43.50 4.97 19.00
C HIS A 267 43.18 3.52 19.36
N SER A 268 42.29 3.33 20.35
CA SER A 268 41.70 2.02 20.65
C SER A 268 40.21 2.14 20.44
N TRP A 269 39.68 1.33 19.50
CA TRP A 269 38.27 1.36 19.09
C TRP A 269 37.58 0.07 19.53
N ALA A 270 36.32 0.17 19.94
CA ALA A 270 35.50 -1.00 20.20
C ALA A 270 35.30 -1.79 18.87
N LEU A 271 35.67 -3.05 18.89
CA LEU A 271 35.72 -3.87 17.66
C LEU A 271 34.34 -3.98 17.00
N ALA A 272 33.25 -3.89 17.79
CA ALA A 272 31.87 -3.86 17.29
C ALA A 272 31.61 -2.73 16.28
N ASP A 273 32.19 -1.58 16.54
CA ASP A 273 31.95 -0.35 15.77
C ASP A 273 32.98 -0.15 14.64
N VAL A 274 33.99 -1.03 14.56
CA VAL A 274 35.04 -0.92 13.55
C VAL A 274 34.58 -1.55 12.25
N ARG A 275 34.77 -0.84 11.15
CA ARG A 275 34.52 -1.31 9.79
C ARG A 275 35.77 -1.13 8.93
N LEU A 276 36.03 -2.11 8.09
CA LEU A 276 37.07 -2.04 7.06
C LEU A 276 36.41 -1.99 5.69
N GLN A 277 36.72 -0.96 4.92
CA GLN A 277 36.34 -0.83 3.52
C GLN A 277 37.57 -0.86 2.66
N LEU A 278 37.66 -1.81 1.72
CA LEU A 278 38.82 -1.98 0.86
C LEU A 278 38.48 -1.54 -0.58
N ALA A 279 39.44 -0.89 -1.21
CA ALA A 279 39.42 -0.57 -2.63
C ALA A 279 40.56 -1.28 -3.33
N PRO A 280 40.43 -1.65 -4.60
CA PRO A 280 41.52 -2.14 -5.41
C PRO A 280 42.64 -1.10 -5.44
N ALA A 281 43.87 -1.58 -5.76
CA ALA A 281 45.06 -0.71 -5.87
C ALA A 281 44.77 0.52 -6.74
N TRP A 282 45.40 1.63 -6.37
CA TRP A 282 45.16 2.94 -6.99
C TRP A 282 45.34 2.89 -8.51
N GLN A 283 44.31 3.22 -9.26
CA GLN A 283 44.40 3.55 -10.67
C GLN A 283 44.48 5.08 -10.83
N ASN A 284 44.98 5.57 -11.97
CA ASN A 284 45.03 7.01 -12.22
C ASN A 284 43.66 7.67 -12.10
N ALA A 285 43.43 8.27 -10.95
CA ALA A 285 42.20 9.01 -10.70
C ALA A 285 42.29 10.41 -11.34
N PRO A 286 41.19 10.99 -11.82
CA PRO A 286 41.19 12.35 -12.31
C PRO A 286 41.63 13.32 -11.21
N ARG A 287 42.45 14.31 -11.58
CA ARG A 287 42.83 15.37 -10.66
C ARG A 287 41.61 16.19 -10.30
N LEU A 288 41.55 16.56 -9.04
CA LEU A 288 40.47 17.33 -8.45
C LEU A 288 40.92 18.75 -8.19
N ASN A 289 40.22 19.72 -8.72
CA ASN A 289 40.48 21.13 -8.51
C ASN A 289 39.39 21.73 -7.62
N GLY A 290 39.78 22.54 -6.64
CA GLY A 290 38.86 23.41 -5.91
C GLY A 290 38.15 24.35 -6.88
N SER A 291 36.83 24.55 -6.69
CA SER A 291 36.05 25.44 -7.52
C SER A 291 35.40 26.57 -6.69
N ASN A 292 34.91 27.64 -7.36
CA ASN A 292 34.20 28.74 -6.76
C ASN A 292 32.79 28.38 -6.27
N VAL A 293 32.66 27.30 -5.51
CA VAL A 293 31.43 26.94 -4.84
C VAL A 293 31.46 27.48 -3.43
N VAL A 294 30.38 28.09 -3.01
CA VAL A 294 30.20 28.61 -1.65
C VAL A 294 28.98 27.94 -1.01
N GLU A 295 29.04 27.77 0.31
CA GLU A 295 27.89 27.43 1.11
C GLU A 295 27.21 28.67 1.62
N VAL A 296 25.88 28.66 1.64
CA VAL A 296 25.07 29.79 2.07
C VAL A 296 24.11 29.40 3.19
N SER A 297 23.69 30.37 3.98
CA SER A 297 22.80 30.15 5.12
C SER A 297 21.42 29.63 4.69
N SER A 298 20.92 30.14 3.57
CA SER A 298 19.68 29.69 2.92
C SER A 298 19.64 30.30 1.53
N VAL A 299 19.16 29.58 0.55
CA VAL A 299 18.91 30.08 -0.81
C VAL A 299 17.45 30.49 -0.93
N ASN A 300 17.23 31.74 -1.37
CA ASN A 300 15.88 32.14 -1.75
C ASN A 300 15.45 31.35 -3.00
N ASN A 301 14.26 30.77 -3.01
CA ASN A 301 13.74 29.98 -4.11
C ASN A 301 13.64 30.71 -5.45
N SER A 302 13.83 32.04 -5.45
CA SER A 302 13.89 32.86 -6.67
C SER A 302 15.26 32.92 -7.34
N VAL A 303 16.34 32.49 -6.66
CA VAL A 303 17.71 32.52 -7.20
C VAL A 303 17.95 31.34 -8.12
N ARG A 304 18.39 31.61 -9.36
CA ARG A 304 18.61 30.60 -10.41
C ARG A 304 19.99 30.78 -11.05
N ALA A 305 20.40 29.79 -11.83
CA ALA A 305 21.56 29.94 -12.72
C ALA A 305 21.34 31.13 -13.67
N ASP A 306 22.43 31.82 -13.98
CA ASP A 306 22.52 33.07 -14.75
C ASP A 306 22.05 34.33 -14.03
N ASP A 307 21.50 34.26 -12.81
CA ASP A 307 21.17 35.43 -12.02
C ASP A 307 22.44 36.21 -11.64
N LEU A 308 22.31 37.52 -11.63
CA LEU A 308 23.35 38.41 -11.09
C LEU A 308 22.96 38.82 -9.65
N LEU A 309 23.82 38.52 -8.71
CA LEU A 309 23.66 38.95 -7.31
C LEU A 309 24.66 40.06 -7.01
N ALA A 310 24.26 41.04 -6.23
CA ALA A 310 25.11 42.15 -5.83
C ALA A 310 25.60 42.01 -4.38
N TYR A 311 26.78 42.41 -4.10
CA TYR A 311 27.34 42.54 -2.74
C TYR A 311 28.25 43.76 -2.61
N VAL A 312 28.47 44.20 -1.39
CA VAL A 312 29.35 45.32 -1.10
C VAL A 312 30.78 44.84 -0.93
N SER A 313 31.72 45.40 -1.72
CA SER A 313 33.16 45.17 -1.57
C SER A 313 33.84 46.51 -1.36
N GLY A 314 34.28 46.76 -0.11
CA GLY A 314 34.76 48.11 0.27
C GLY A 314 33.65 49.17 0.25
N SER A 315 33.77 50.19 -0.57
CA SER A 315 32.75 51.23 -0.77
C SER A 315 31.92 51.07 -2.04
N SER A 316 32.12 50.01 -2.81
CA SER A 316 31.49 49.79 -4.11
C SER A 316 30.63 48.53 -4.15
N TRP A 317 29.54 48.61 -4.90
CA TRP A 317 28.76 47.44 -5.25
C TRP A 317 29.45 46.62 -6.35
N VAL A 318 29.51 45.31 -6.15
CA VAL A 318 30.09 44.38 -7.13
C VAL A 318 29.04 43.32 -7.41
N THR A 319 28.97 42.84 -8.64
CA THR A 319 28.06 41.73 -9.02
C THR A 319 28.80 40.41 -9.10
N ALA A 320 28.12 39.36 -8.69
CA ALA A 320 28.54 37.98 -8.85
C ALA A 320 27.49 37.25 -9.67
N LYS A 321 27.90 36.61 -10.77
CA LYS A 321 27.02 35.78 -11.61
C LYS A 321 26.89 34.42 -10.98
N VAL A 322 25.65 33.96 -10.84
CA VAL A 322 25.34 32.61 -10.41
C VAL A 322 25.51 31.66 -11.59
N VAL A 323 26.36 30.67 -11.46
CA VAL A 323 26.57 29.64 -12.49
C VAL A 323 25.64 28.45 -12.26
N ALA A 324 25.50 28.04 -11.00
CA ALA A 324 24.61 26.93 -10.63
C ALA A 324 24.17 27.06 -9.16
N VAL A 325 22.99 26.48 -8.84
CA VAL A 325 22.45 26.43 -7.49
C VAL A 325 22.03 25.00 -7.20
N ASP A 326 22.47 24.46 -6.06
CA ASP A 326 22.10 23.15 -5.58
C ASP A 326 21.93 23.16 -4.04
N GLY A 327 20.70 23.11 -3.59
CA GLY A 327 20.36 23.21 -2.18
C GLY A 327 20.92 24.51 -1.56
N ASN A 328 21.79 24.38 -0.55
CA ASN A 328 22.47 25.49 0.11
C ASN A 328 23.83 25.84 -0.50
N ARG A 329 24.14 25.30 -1.66
CA ARG A 329 25.38 25.55 -2.39
C ARG A 329 25.13 26.37 -3.63
N VAL A 330 25.95 27.36 -3.82
CA VAL A 330 25.87 28.24 -4.98
C VAL A 330 27.25 28.34 -5.62
N GLN A 331 27.32 28.15 -6.92
CA GLN A 331 28.53 28.40 -7.70
C GLN A 331 28.45 29.79 -8.31
N PHE A 332 29.52 30.54 -8.15
CA PHE A 332 29.70 31.84 -8.79
C PHE A 332 30.80 31.79 -9.86
N GLY A 333 30.66 32.65 -10.86
CA GLY A 333 31.70 32.85 -11.88
C GLY A 333 32.96 33.50 -11.34
N SER A 334 32.92 34.10 -10.15
CA SER A 334 34.05 34.77 -9.46
C SER A 334 34.11 34.33 -7.99
N SER A 335 35.26 34.49 -7.35
CA SER A 335 35.41 34.14 -5.91
C SER A 335 34.68 35.15 -5.04
N VAL A 336 33.90 34.64 -4.10
CA VAL A 336 33.20 35.44 -3.07
C VAL A 336 33.66 34.98 -1.69
N THR A 337 33.92 35.88 -0.79
CA THR A 337 34.49 35.58 0.52
C THR A 337 33.44 35.21 1.57
N ASN A 338 33.85 34.47 2.57
CA ASN A 338 33.01 34.11 3.72
C ASN A 338 32.51 35.38 4.44
N GLY A 339 31.26 35.34 4.92
CA GLY A 339 30.61 36.48 5.59
C GLY A 339 30.00 37.52 4.64
N THR A 340 30.18 37.37 3.32
CA THR A 340 29.55 38.26 2.33
C THR A 340 28.04 38.07 2.31
N VAL A 341 27.30 39.18 2.33
CA VAL A 341 25.83 39.16 2.16
C VAL A 341 25.52 39.51 0.71
N LEU A 342 24.72 38.69 0.08
CA LEU A 342 24.33 38.80 -1.31
C LEU A 342 22.88 39.28 -1.42
N TYR A 343 22.65 40.13 -2.40
CA TYR A 343 21.37 40.75 -2.69
C TYR A 343 20.98 40.48 -4.12
N GLN A 344 19.73 40.08 -4.31
CA GLN A 344 19.18 39.76 -5.63
C GLN A 344 19.01 41.06 -6.43
N THR A 345 19.59 41.13 -7.62
CA THR A 345 19.35 42.21 -8.58
C THR A 345 18.09 41.92 -9.41
N LEU A 346 17.48 42.98 -9.91
CA LEU A 346 16.33 42.86 -10.81
C LEU A 346 16.74 43.34 -12.21
N GLN A 347 16.26 42.64 -13.24
CA GLN A 347 16.52 43.02 -14.62
C GLN A 347 15.54 44.09 -15.06
N ALA A 348 16.04 45.18 -15.64
CA ALA A 348 15.19 46.19 -16.24
C ALA A 348 14.58 45.71 -17.56
N LYS A 349 13.34 46.10 -17.79
CA LYS A 349 12.63 45.73 -19.03
C LYS A 349 13.09 46.67 -20.17
N GLN A 350 13.52 46.09 -21.30
CA GLN A 350 13.84 46.85 -22.50
C GLN A 350 12.56 47.24 -23.27
N GLN A 351 12.42 48.53 -23.61
CA GLN A 351 11.25 48.98 -24.35
C GLN A 351 11.73 50.10 -25.30
N GLY A 352 11.50 49.93 -26.62
CA GLY A 352 11.78 50.98 -27.63
C GLY A 352 13.23 51.40 -27.76
N GLY A 353 14.23 50.60 -27.38
CA GLY A 353 15.64 50.95 -27.35
C GLY A 353 16.16 51.57 -26.05
N GLU A 354 15.29 51.64 -25.07
CA GLU A 354 15.55 52.17 -23.72
C GLU A 354 15.28 51.11 -22.66
N PHE A 355 15.87 51.26 -21.47
CA PHE A 355 15.61 50.41 -20.32
C PHE A 355 14.75 51.13 -19.29
N VAL A 356 13.55 50.59 -19.02
CA VAL A 356 12.55 51.18 -18.13
C VAL A 356 12.58 50.49 -16.78
N LEU A 357 12.78 51.24 -15.71
CA LEU A 357 12.68 50.79 -14.33
C LEU A 357 11.27 51.05 -13.73
N PRO A 358 10.73 50.17 -12.90
CA PRO A 358 9.38 50.33 -12.34
C PRO A 358 9.23 51.64 -11.54
N LYS A 359 8.06 52.28 -11.66
CA LYS A 359 7.68 53.47 -10.88
C LYS A 359 7.80 53.26 -9.37
N GLN A 360 8.10 54.31 -8.63
CA GLN A 360 7.99 54.42 -7.16
C GLN A 360 9.07 53.71 -6.30
N ARG A 361 10.20 53.31 -6.84
CA ARG A 361 11.30 52.79 -6.02
C ARG A 361 12.60 53.57 -6.30
N ALA A 362 13.33 53.89 -5.25
CA ALA A 362 14.68 54.39 -5.40
C ALA A 362 15.62 53.21 -5.72
N TYR A 363 16.51 53.40 -6.67
CA TYR A 363 17.42 52.38 -7.14
C TYR A 363 18.88 52.80 -7.03
N THR A 364 19.72 51.80 -6.75
CA THR A 364 21.15 51.96 -6.91
C THR A 364 21.56 51.07 -8.08
N PRO A 365 22.05 51.64 -9.19
CA PRO A 365 22.46 50.83 -10.33
C PRO A 365 23.67 49.97 -9.97
N VAL A 366 23.60 48.69 -10.26
CA VAL A 366 24.63 47.69 -9.90
C VAL A 366 25.09 46.95 -11.13
N TRP A 367 25.21 47.59 -12.23
CA TRP A 367 25.77 46.91 -13.35
C TRP A 367 27.17 47.38 -13.62
N LYS A 368 27.92 46.55 -14.21
CA LYS A 368 29.16 47.04 -14.76
C LYS A 368 29.68 46.29 -15.97
N ALA A 369 29.47 44.99 -16.03
CA ALA A 369 30.25 44.20 -16.96
C ALA A 369 29.82 44.41 -18.42
N ASP A 370 28.56 44.72 -18.62
CA ASP A 370 27.96 44.53 -19.93
C ASP A 370 27.63 45.81 -20.69
N LEU A 371 27.76 46.97 -20.09
CA LEU A 371 27.43 48.23 -20.74
C LEU A 371 28.64 49.07 -21.26
N GLY A 372 29.86 48.61 -21.03
CA GLY A 372 31.08 49.17 -21.57
C GLY A 372 31.46 50.60 -21.09
N THR A 373 30.59 51.31 -20.38
CA THR A 373 30.79 52.62 -19.79
C THR A 373 30.16 52.80 -18.44
N ALA A 374 30.75 53.56 -17.57
CA ALA A 374 30.42 53.64 -16.17
C ALA A 374 29.09 54.36 -15.83
N ASN A 375 28.53 55.19 -16.70
CA ASN A 375 27.28 55.93 -16.48
C ASN A 375 26.54 56.16 -17.80
N PRO A 376 25.56 55.38 -18.18
CA PRO A 376 24.68 55.72 -19.28
C PRO A 376 23.84 56.95 -18.91
N ALA A 377 23.50 57.76 -19.90
CA ALA A 377 22.58 58.85 -19.72
C ALA A 377 21.24 58.33 -19.25
N SER A 378 20.62 59.04 -18.31
CA SER A 378 19.31 58.69 -17.79
C SER A 378 18.42 59.92 -17.69
N HIS A 379 17.14 59.76 -17.94
CA HIS A 379 16.13 60.80 -17.71
C HIS A 379 14.93 60.21 -16.96
N THR A 380 14.03 61.05 -16.50
CA THR A 380 12.84 60.61 -15.80
C THR A 380 11.63 61.09 -16.60
N GLU A 381 10.79 60.14 -17.05
CA GLU A 381 9.53 60.41 -17.72
C GLU A 381 8.41 59.68 -17.01
N ASP A 382 7.30 60.37 -16.75
CA ASP A 382 6.13 59.82 -16.01
C ASP A 382 6.47 59.15 -14.66
N GLY A 383 7.58 59.51 -14.01
CA GLY A 383 8.04 58.94 -12.76
C GLY A 383 8.79 57.62 -12.91
N GLU A 384 9.11 57.22 -14.11
CA GLU A 384 10.00 56.09 -14.42
C GLU A 384 11.43 56.58 -14.68
N HIS A 385 12.44 55.84 -14.22
CA HIS A 385 13.82 56.06 -14.58
C HIS A 385 14.15 55.31 -15.87
N ILE A 386 14.50 56.08 -16.92
CA ILE A 386 14.81 55.56 -18.24
C ILE A 386 16.30 55.73 -18.49
N TYR A 387 16.96 54.71 -18.95
CA TYR A 387 18.35 54.68 -19.32
C TYR A 387 18.50 54.47 -20.82
N ASP A 388 19.19 55.41 -21.48
CA ASP A 388 19.42 55.34 -22.92
C ASP A 388 20.31 54.15 -23.30
N CYS A 389 19.95 53.42 -24.34
CA CYS A 389 20.81 52.40 -24.91
C CYS A 389 22.01 53.03 -25.57
N LEU A 390 23.22 52.70 -25.11
CA LEU A 390 24.45 53.21 -25.70
C LEU A 390 24.61 52.68 -27.14
N THR A 391 24.83 53.59 -28.10
CA THR A 391 25.13 53.24 -29.48
C THR A 391 26.43 52.44 -29.56
N GLY A 392 26.33 51.19 -30.02
CA GLY A 392 27.42 50.20 -30.09
C GLY A 392 27.57 49.26 -28.92
N SER A 393 26.68 49.32 -27.90
CA SER A 393 26.62 48.29 -26.84
C SER A 393 25.97 46.99 -27.34
N THR A 394 26.59 45.85 -27.04
CA THR A 394 26.06 44.52 -27.29
C THR A 394 25.20 44.02 -26.15
N SER A 395 25.06 44.77 -25.07
CA SER A 395 24.28 44.43 -23.89
C SER A 395 22.80 44.62 -24.12
N THR A 396 22.05 43.59 -23.82
CA THR A 396 20.59 43.54 -23.97
C THR A 396 19.84 43.70 -22.64
N SER A 397 20.53 43.88 -21.52
CA SER A 397 19.92 43.92 -20.20
C SER A 397 20.69 44.80 -19.22
N ILE A 398 19.94 45.49 -18.38
CA ILE A 398 20.44 46.27 -17.22
C ILE A 398 19.90 45.62 -15.94
N TYR A 399 20.74 45.53 -14.92
CA TYR A 399 20.38 45.07 -13.61
C TYR A 399 20.44 46.17 -12.59
N TYR A 400 19.50 46.26 -11.69
CA TYR A 400 19.41 47.26 -10.66
C TYR A 400 19.13 46.66 -9.27
N LEU A 401 19.45 47.42 -8.23
CA LEU A 401 19.26 47.08 -6.86
C LEU A 401 18.36 48.12 -6.17
N PRO A 402 17.24 47.77 -5.54
CA PRO A 402 16.44 48.74 -4.77
C PRO A 402 17.25 49.36 -3.62
N VAL A 403 16.92 50.57 -3.20
CA VAL A 403 17.44 51.12 -1.94
C VAL A 403 16.91 50.26 -0.80
N ASN A 404 17.77 49.75 0.07
CA ASN A 404 17.48 48.77 1.12
C ASN A 404 16.97 47.42 0.58
N PRO A 405 17.72 46.76 -0.26
CA PRO A 405 17.30 45.46 -0.82
C PRO A 405 17.26 44.41 0.32
N PRO A 406 16.28 43.49 0.31
CA PRO A 406 16.32 42.35 1.21
C PRO A 406 17.52 41.45 0.85
N ALA A 407 18.27 40.99 1.83
CA ALA A 407 19.33 40.03 1.61
C ALA A 407 18.77 38.75 0.98
N ALA A 408 19.40 38.28 -0.10
CA ALA A 408 19.06 37.00 -0.69
C ALA A 408 19.58 35.86 0.20
N PHE A 409 20.82 35.92 0.63
CA PHE A 409 21.48 35.04 1.58
C PHE A 409 22.86 35.55 2.02
N SER A 410 23.44 34.92 3.03
CA SER A 410 24.81 35.13 3.46
C SER A 410 25.71 33.94 3.18
N ILE A 411 26.94 34.15 2.81
CA ILE A 411 27.92 33.10 2.59
C ILE A 411 28.46 32.68 3.95
N THR A 412 28.27 31.40 4.26
CA THR A 412 28.70 30.75 5.51
C THR A 412 30.09 30.11 5.35
N ASN A 413 30.42 29.66 4.12
CA ASN A 413 31.70 29.07 3.80
C ASN A 413 32.07 29.40 2.35
N SER A 414 33.17 30.11 2.15
CA SER A 414 33.63 30.56 0.84
C SER A 414 34.56 29.58 0.12
N SER A 415 34.88 28.47 0.74
CA SER A 415 35.74 27.44 0.15
C SER A 415 35.37 26.07 0.74
N PRO A 416 34.16 25.56 0.52
CA PRO A 416 33.84 24.23 0.90
C PRO A 416 34.79 23.27 0.21
N ALA A 417 35.22 22.20 0.90
CA ALA A 417 36.14 21.22 0.33
C ALA A 417 35.41 20.43 -0.76
N SER A 418 35.46 20.95 -1.99
CA SER A 418 34.79 20.32 -3.15
C SER A 418 35.79 19.97 -4.25
N LEU A 419 35.54 18.89 -4.93
CA LEU A 419 36.37 18.21 -5.89
C LEU A 419 35.58 18.05 -7.18
N GLN A 420 36.18 18.26 -8.35
CA GLN A 420 35.49 18.20 -9.66
C GLN A 420 35.92 16.98 -10.48
N PHE A 421 34.98 16.30 -11.13
CA PHE A 421 35.20 15.20 -12.05
C PHE A 421 34.56 15.50 -13.41
N SER A 422 35.19 15.10 -14.48
CA SER A 422 34.61 15.13 -15.84
C SER A 422 33.60 14.04 -16.13
N GLY A 423 33.50 13.02 -15.29
CA GLY A 423 32.55 11.91 -15.40
C GLY A 423 31.98 11.51 -14.05
N LYS A 424 30.90 10.73 -14.04
CA LYS A 424 30.28 10.23 -12.80
C LYS A 424 31.31 9.43 -11.98
N PRO A 425 31.55 9.80 -10.73
CA PRO A 425 32.52 9.09 -9.88
C PRO A 425 31.91 7.77 -9.39
N GLY A 426 31.98 6.70 -10.18
CA GLY A 426 31.54 5.35 -9.79
C GLY A 426 30.19 5.31 -9.08
N ASP A 427 30.05 4.37 -8.11
CA ASP A 427 28.86 4.19 -7.29
C ASP A 427 28.97 4.93 -5.92
N LEU A 428 29.74 6.01 -5.83
CA LEU A 428 29.90 6.77 -4.60
C LEU A 428 28.59 7.46 -4.19
N ALA A 429 28.32 7.45 -2.89
CA ALA A 429 27.15 8.10 -2.27
C ALA A 429 27.55 9.05 -1.15
N SER A 430 26.62 9.91 -0.73
CA SER A 430 26.78 10.74 0.46
C SER A 430 26.92 9.84 1.70
N GLY A 431 27.88 10.16 2.57
CA GLY A 431 28.20 9.35 3.74
C GLY A 431 29.37 8.38 3.56
N ASP A 432 29.72 8.04 2.32
CA ASP A 432 30.83 7.11 2.05
C ASP A 432 32.18 7.70 2.47
N TRP A 433 33.04 6.83 2.95
CA TRP A 433 34.42 7.18 3.21
C TRP A 433 35.25 7.09 1.94
N ILE A 434 36.11 8.05 1.72
CA ILE A 434 37.06 8.10 0.61
C ILE A 434 38.48 8.38 1.08
N ILE A 435 39.45 7.93 0.29
CA ILE A 435 40.87 8.26 0.50
C ILE A 435 41.30 9.24 -0.56
N LEU A 436 41.86 10.34 -0.12
CA LEU A 436 42.45 11.38 -0.96
C LEU A 436 43.95 11.42 -0.72
N HIS A 437 44.78 11.55 -1.77
CA HIS A 437 46.17 11.89 -1.58
C HIS A 437 46.56 13.16 -2.36
N ASN A 438 47.44 13.91 -1.79
CA ASN A 438 47.99 15.11 -2.44
C ASN A 438 49.20 14.75 -3.33
N THR A 439 49.76 15.75 -4.02
CA THR A 439 50.93 15.61 -4.87
C THR A 439 52.19 15.19 -4.11
N SER A 440 52.22 15.40 -2.79
CA SER A 440 53.32 14.92 -1.91
C SER A 440 53.13 13.45 -1.43
N GLY A 441 52.06 12.80 -1.83
CA GLY A 441 51.78 11.39 -1.50
C GLY A 441 51.14 11.20 -0.10
N HIS A 442 50.80 12.25 0.62
CA HIS A 442 50.12 12.16 1.89
C HIS A 442 48.66 11.79 1.70
N CYS A 443 48.19 10.79 2.44
CA CYS A 443 46.84 10.26 2.37
C CYS A 443 45.95 10.84 3.50
N TYR A 444 44.70 11.11 3.16
CA TYR A 444 43.69 11.63 4.09
C TYR A 444 42.35 10.94 3.84
N THR A 445 41.64 10.56 4.88
CA THR A 445 40.26 10.07 4.82
C THR A 445 39.28 11.21 4.96
N ARG A 446 38.20 11.17 4.19
CA ARG A 446 37.06 12.11 4.30
C ARG A 446 35.77 11.37 4.01
N THR A 447 34.69 11.83 4.59
CA THR A 447 33.35 11.37 4.21
C THR A 447 32.80 12.30 3.14
N ILE A 448 32.03 11.73 2.23
CA ILE A 448 31.32 12.48 1.19
C ILE A 448 30.13 13.19 1.81
N ALA A 449 30.07 14.52 1.66
CA ALA A 449 28.93 15.30 2.07
C ALA A 449 27.83 15.31 0.99
N SER A 450 28.22 15.52 -0.27
CA SER A 450 27.31 15.45 -1.42
C SER A 450 28.07 15.18 -2.74
N ILE A 451 27.32 14.68 -3.73
CA ILE A 451 27.77 14.55 -5.11
C ILE A 451 26.74 15.26 -5.97
N ASP A 452 27.16 16.32 -6.65
CA ASP A 452 26.30 17.19 -7.41
C ASP A 452 26.74 17.24 -8.88
N LEU A 453 25.79 17.23 -9.82
CA LEU A 453 26.07 17.46 -11.24
C LEU A 453 25.82 18.93 -11.56
N LEU A 454 26.89 19.70 -11.86
CA LEU A 454 26.83 21.12 -12.15
C LEU A 454 27.54 21.39 -13.48
N ASP A 455 26.87 21.99 -14.44
CA ASP A 455 27.42 22.34 -15.79
C ASP A 455 28.12 21.15 -16.49
N GLY A 456 27.55 19.96 -16.38
CA GLY A 456 28.14 18.75 -17.00
C GLY A 456 29.36 18.19 -16.28
N THR A 457 29.76 18.78 -15.15
CA THR A 457 30.82 18.25 -14.30
C THR A 457 30.24 17.76 -12.95
N TYR A 458 30.71 16.62 -12.49
CA TYR A 458 30.39 16.12 -11.16
C TYR A 458 31.25 16.80 -10.10
N ARG A 459 30.60 17.25 -9.03
CA ARG A 459 31.27 17.83 -7.86
C ARG A 459 31.04 16.96 -6.66
N LEU A 460 32.14 16.60 -6.02
CA LEU A 460 32.13 15.85 -4.77
C LEU A 460 32.58 16.80 -3.67
N THR A 461 31.67 17.02 -2.72
CA THR A 461 32.02 17.79 -1.52
C THR A 461 32.28 16.83 -0.38
N VAL A 462 33.33 17.10 0.36
CA VAL A 462 33.75 16.26 1.48
C VAL A 462 33.60 17.02 2.79
N ASN A 463 33.34 16.27 3.85
CA ASN A 463 33.31 16.84 5.20
C ASN A 463 34.75 17.12 5.67
N GLY A 464 34.93 18.25 6.31
CA GLY A 464 36.23 18.72 6.78
C GLY A 464 36.98 19.58 5.77
N SER A 465 38.13 20.12 6.20
CA SER A 465 38.96 20.98 5.38
C SER A 465 39.92 20.19 4.51
N LEU A 466 40.10 20.63 3.25
CA LEU A 466 41.21 20.22 2.38
C LEU A 466 42.13 21.43 2.12
N ALA A 467 43.43 21.18 2.18
CA ALA A 467 44.41 22.23 1.76
C ALA A 467 44.25 22.57 0.28
N THR A 468 44.56 23.78 -0.11
CA THR A 468 44.56 24.21 -1.50
C THR A 468 45.60 23.41 -2.29
N GLY A 469 45.21 22.91 -3.48
CA GLY A 469 46.10 22.15 -4.34
C GLY A 469 45.38 21.07 -5.15
N SER A 470 46.15 20.23 -5.84
CA SER A 470 45.61 19.13 -6.61
C SER A 470 45.54 17.86 -5.76
N TRP A 471 44.40 17.20 -5.82
CA TRP A 471 44.10 15.98 -5.06
C TRP A 471 43.83 14.83 -6.01
N VAL A 472 44.13 13.60 -5.60
CA VAL A 472 43.83 12.37 -6.30
C VAL A 472 42.99 11.50 -5.40
N LEU A 473 41.84 11.05 -5.89
CA LEU A 473 40.94 10.12 -5.23
C LEU A 473 41.38 8.69 -5.55
N ALA A 474 41.31 7.78 -4.60
CA ALA A 474 41.39 6.36 -4.87
C ALA A 474 40.22 5.94 -5.74
N GLN A 475 40.50 5.32 -6.86
CA GLN A 475 39.46 4.92 -7.80
C GLN A 475 38.66 3.75 -7.25
N GLY A 476 37.36 3.78 -7.47
CA GLY A 476 36.41 2.83 -7.00
C GLY A 476 35.92 3.18 -5.59
N HIS A 477 34.67 2.90 -5.33
CA HIS A 477 34.15 2.97 -3.97
C HIS A 477 34.44 1.66 -3.24
N PHE A 478 34.41 1.75 -1.93
CA PHE A 478 34.58 0.58 -1.09
C PHE A 478 33.25 -0.20 -1.07
N LYS A 479 33.13 -1.19 -1.96
CA LYS A 479 31.89 -1.98 -2.12
C LYS A 479 31.56 -2.83 -0.91
N GLN A 480 32.51 -3.06 -0.04
CA GLN A 480 32.38 -4.03 1.03
C GLN A 480 32.80 -3.45 2.36
N SER A 481 31.85 -3.31 3.25
CA SER A 481 32.12 -3.01 4.67
C SER A 481 32.28 -4.34 5.41
N LEU A 482 33.45 -4.55 5.98
CA LEU A 482 33.79 -5.74 6.75
C LEU A 482 33.72 -5.37 8.24
N PRO A 483 32.75 -5.90 8.97
CA PRO A 483 32.72 -5.69 10.42
C PRO A 483 33.90 -6.36 11.08
N GLY A 484 34.51 -5.70 12.05
CA GLY A 484 35.45 -6.36 12.97
C GLY A 484 34.74 -7.42 13.81
N LEU A 485 35.49 -8.37 14.33
CA LEU A 485 34.97 -9.47 15.15
C LEU A 485 34.71 -8.99 16.59
N ALA A 486 33.67 -8.29 16.86
CA ALA A 486 33.37 -7.88 18.24
C ALA A 486 32.11 -8.55 18.77
N TYR A 487 32.10 -8.75 20.08
CA TYR A 487 31.04 -9.45 20.78
C TYR A 487 30.40 -8.63 21.89
N ASN A 488 29.11 -8.54 21.82
CA ASN A 488 28.25 -8.48 22.98
C ASN A 488 27.28 -9.66 22.88
N GLU A 489 27.46 -10.69 23.70
CA GLU A 489 26.80 -12.00 23.61
C GLU A 489 25.24 -11.91 23.58
N ASN A 490 24.68 -10.84 24.10
CA ASN A 490 23.24 -10.73 24.31
C ASN A 490 22.48 -9.93 23.24
N HIS A 491 23.16 -9.22 22.32
CA HIS A 491 22.48 -8.30 21.39
C HIS A 491 23.05 -8.27 19.97
N GLU A 492 23.91 -9.21 19.58
CA GLU A 492 24.41 -9.23 18.21
C GLU A 492 23.32 -9.69 17.25
N LEU A 493 22.94 -8.82 16.30
CA LEU A 493 21.93 -9.10 15.30
C LEU A 493 22.55 -9.85 14.09
N ILE A 494 21.73 -10.61 13.38
CA ILE A 494 22.18 -11.34 12.20
C ILE A 494 22.58 -10.41 11.05
N TYR A 495 22.05 -9.20 11.06
CA TYR A 495 22.34 -8.18 10.06
C TYR A 495 23.32 -7.13 10.60
N HIS A 496 24.06 -6.53 9.69
CA HIS A 496 24.97 -5.41 9.94
C HIS A 496 24.85 -4.39 8.80
N ASP A 497 25.43 -3.22 8.94
CA ASP A 497 25.43 -2.12 7.95
C ASP A 497 24.04 -1.88 7.34
N SER A 498 23.02 -1.82 8.22
CA SER A 498 21.64 -1.55 7.80
C SER A 498 21.43 -0.08 7.48
N THR A 499 20.80 0.14 6.34
CA THR A 499 20.25 1.44 5.95
C THR A 499 18.72 1.39 6.00
N ASP A 500 18.04 2.48 5.72
CA ASP A 500 16.57 2.52 5.66
C ASP A 500 16.00 1.58 4.58
N THR A 501 16.80 1.19 3.60
CA THR A 501 16.34 0.42 2.44
C THR A 501 16.88 -1.01 2.38
N HIS A 502 18.08 -1.29 2.91
CA HIS A 502 18.70 -2.62 2.83
C HIS A 502 19.57 -2.93 4.04
N SER A 503 19.80 -4.21 4.26
CA SER A 503 20.66 -4.72 5.31
C SER A 503 21.65 -5.75 4.74
N GLN A 504 22.83 -5.86 5.36
CA GLN A 504 23.82 -6.87 5.01
C GLN A 504 23.76 -8.02 6.02
N LEU A 505 23.84 -9.25 5.51
CA LEU A 505 23.94 -10.47 6.31
C LEU A 505 25.17 -11.24 5.93
N THR A 506 25.77 -11.91 6.93
CA THR A 506 26.83 -12.88 6.72
C THR A 506 26.36 -14.26 7.16
N LEU A 507 26.35 -15.22 6.24
CA LEU A 507 25.82 -16.57 6.44
C LEU A 507 26.89 -17.63 6.24
N SER A 508 26.82 -18.72 6.99
CA SER A 508 27.66 -19.90 6.80
C SER A 508 27.06 -20.81 5.74
N LEU A 509 27.87 -21.20 4.76
CA LEU A 509 27.43 -22.05 3.66
C LEU A 509 28.57 -23.00 3.28
N SER A 510 28.33 -24.31 3.31
CA SER A 510 29.37 -25.32 3.10
C SER A 510 29.93 -25.33 1.66
N GLU A 511 29.11 -25.01 0.70
CA GLU A 511 29.45 -24.92 -0.71
C GLU A 511 28.45 -23.97 -1.39
N PHE A 512 28.87 -23.15 -2.35
CA PHE A 512 28.01 -22.19 -3.01
C PHE A 512 27.13 -22.83 -4.08
N PRO A 513 25.80 -22.92 -3.89
CA PRO A 513 24.88 -23.50 -4.87
C PRO A 513 24.65 -22.57 -6.06
N SER A 514 24.58 -23.14 -7.26
CA SER A 514 24.23 -22.39 -8.49
C SER A 514 22.81 -21.80 -8.43
N ALA A 515 21.94 -22.44 -7.67
CA ALA A 515 20.57 -21.98 -7.44
C ALA A 515 20.50 -20.67 -6.64
N PHE A 516 21.54 -20.26 -5.91
CA PHE A 516 21.55 -19.03 -5.12
C PHE A 516 21.91 -17.84 -6.00
N THR A 517 20.90 -17.05 -6.40
CA THR A 517 21.03 -15.96 -7.36
C THR A 517 20.50 -14.64 -6.80
N ILE A 518 20.92 -13.52 -7.39
CA ILE A 518 20.31 -12.21 -7.15
C ILE A 518 18.83 -12.27 -7.52
N GLY A 519 17.99 -11.62 -6.73
CA GLY A 519 16.54 -11.66 -6.87
C GLY A 519 15.86 -12.81 -6.11
N ARG A 520 16.62 -13.75 -5.53
CA ARG A 520 16.07 -14.86 -4.76
C ARG A 520 15.41 -14.36 -3.47
N ALA A 521 14.21 -14.85 -3.20
CA ALA A 521 13.51 -14.58 -1.95
C ALA A 521 14.07 -15.43 -0.80
N LEU A 522 14.19 -14.83 0.37
CA LEU A 522 14.66 -15.48 1.59
C LEU A 522 13.70 -15.18 2.74
N TRP A 523 13.47 -16.16 3.59
CA TRP A 523 12.89 -15.94 4.91
C TRP A 523 13.97 -15.77 5.96
N VAL A 524 14.00 -14.63 6.64
CA VAL A 524 14.79 -14.40 7.85
C VAL A 524 13.83 -14.54 9.03
N VAL A 525 14.04 -15.57 9.86
CA VAL A 525 13.13 -15.97 10.94
C VAL A 525 13.88 -15.99 12.26
N GLY A 526 13.59 -15.05 13.13
CA GLY A 526 14.02 -14.99 14.52
C GLY A 526 13.05 -15.67 15.47
N ALA A 527 13.24 -15.49 16.77
CA ALA A 527 12.35 -16.01 17.81
C ALA A 527 10.98 -15.31 17.83
N VAL A 528 10.99 -14.01 17.61
CA VAL A 528 9.79 -13.13 17.61
C VAL A 528 9.56 -12.55 16.23
N ASP A 529 10.58 -11.90 15.68
CA ASP A 529 10.51 -11.19 14.42
C ASP A 529 10.87 -12.08 13.23
N ARG A 530 10.25 -11.78 12.11
CA ARG A 530 10.49 -12.44 10.83
C ARG A 530 10.26 -11.48 9.68
N ARG A 531 11.00 -11.64 8.60
CA ARG A 531 10.83 -10.84 7.40
C ARG A 531 11.21 -11.62 6.14
N LEU A 532 10.38 -11.50 5.13
CA LEU A 532 10.70 -11.92 3.78
C LEU A 532 11.58 -10.84 3.15
N VAL A 533 12.72 -11.24 2.59
CA VAL A 533 13.67 -10.35 1.94
C VAL A 533 14.10 -10.91 0.59
N THR A 534 14.61 -10.04 -0.28
CA THR A 534 15.12 -10.40 -1.60
C THR A 534 16.60 -10.06 -1.67
N VAL A 535 17.39 -10.98 -2.22
CA VAL A 535 18.83 -10.80 -2.41
C VAL A 535 19.09 -9.74 -3.46
N GLN A 536 19.84 -8.70 -3.11
CA GLN A 536 20.23 -7.61 -4.02
C GLN A 536 21.65 -7.78 -4.53
N GLU A 537 22.56 -8.21 -3.66
CA GLU A 537 23.97 -8.41 -3.97
C GLU A 537 24.49 -9.65 -3.25
N ILE A 538 25.43 -10.35 -3.89
CA ILE A 538 26.06 -11.56 -3.37
C ILE A 538 27.58 -11.34 -3.34
N LEU A 539 28.14 -11.47 -2.14
CA LEU A 539 29.57 -11.39 -1.89
C LEU A 539 30.06 -12.75 -1.41
N ARG A 540 30.95 -13.34 -2.16
CA ARG A 540 31.57 -14.63 -1.78
C ARG A 540 32.79 -14.38 -0.95
N PHE A 541 32.90 -15.09 0.17
CA PHE A 541 34.06 -15.05 1.03
C PHE A 541 34.81 -16.38 1.01
N ALA A 542 36.08 -16.31 1.27
CA ALA A 542 36.83 -17.53 1.57
C ALA A 542 36.27 -18.23 2.81
N ASN A 543 36.51 -19.52 3.00
CA ASN A 543 36.06 -20.32 4.15
C ASN A 543 34.54 -20.54 4.28
N ASN A 544 33.87 -20.81 3.17
CA ASN A 544 32.44 -21.21 3.16
C ASN A 544 31.48 -20.21 3.77
N THR A 545 31.72 -18.92 3.61
CA THR A 545 30.82 -17.88 4.05
C THR A 545 30.33 -17.04 2.90
N LEU A 546 29.10 -16.61 3.05
CA LEU A 546 28.32 -15.85 2.08
C LEU A 546 27.94 -14.52 2.74
N GLY A 547 28.37 -13.42 2.14
CA GLY A 547 27.82 -12.10 2.44
C GLY A 547 26.72 -11.76 1.43
N ILE A 548 25.61 -11.25 1.89
CA ILE A 548 24.49 -10.83 1.04
C ILE A 548 23.96 -9.48 1.48
N SER A 549 23.56 -8.67 0.50
CA SER A 549 22.73 -7.49 0.73
C SER A 549 21.31 -7.85 0.42
N VAL A 550 20.38 -7.51 1.29
CA VAL A 550 18.95 -7.85 1.19
C VAL A 550 18.06 -6.64 1.32
N LYS A 551 16.90 -6.68 0.66
CA LYS A 551 15.84 -5.68 0.69
C LYS A 551 14.50 -6.38 0.96
N PRO A 552 13.57 -5.80 1.77
CA PRO A 552 13.69 -4.57 2.56
C PRO A 552 14.68 -4.68 3.71
N SER A 553 15.00 -3.54 4.35
CA SER A 553 15.89 -3.44 5.51
C SER A 553 15.35 -4.26 6.69
N LEU A 554 16.29 -4.78 7.49
CA LEU A 554 16.00 -5.49 8.74
C LEU A 554 16.21 -4.61 9.99
N SER A 555 16.55 -3.33 9.82
CA SER A 555 17.05 -2.42 10.87
C SER A 555 16.12 -2.23 12.07
N GLU A 556 14.83 -2.51 11.93
CA GLU A 556 13.83 -2.34 13.00
C GLU A 556 13.49 -3.65 13.73
N LEU A 557 14.09 -4.77 13.34
CA LEU A 557 13.73 -6.09 13.84
C LEU A 557 14.75 -6.61 14.87
N ASP A 558 14.24 -7.25 15.91
CA ASP A 558 15.08 -7.98 16.88
C ASP A 558 15.33 -9.41 16.35
N LEU A 559 16.46 -9.56 15.65
CA LEU A 559 16.89 -10.79 15.02
C LEU A 559 18.24 -11.25 15.58
N PRO A 560 18.26 -11.84 16.78
CA PRO A 560 19.49 -12.29 17.43
C PRO A 560 20.24 -13.29 16.53
N LYS A 561 21.54 -13.07 16.32
CA LYS A 561 22.36 -13.78 15.35
C LYS A 561 22.28 -15.32 15.46
N TYR A 562 22.35 -15.84 16.67
CA TYR A 562 22.36 -17.29 16.89
C TYR A 562 20.98 -17.94 16.95
N ALA A 563 19.95 -17.18 17.28
CA ALA A 563 18.57 -17.65 17.30
C ALA A 563 17.88 -17.55 15.93
N THR A 564 18.41 -16.72 15.02
CA THR A 564 17.82 -16.49 13.70
C THR A 564 18.27 -17.53 12.70
N ARG A 565 17.30 -17.92 11.84
CA ARG A 565 17.51 -18.85 10.71
C ARG A 565 17.12 -18.17 9.43
N VAL A 566 17.85 -18.48 8.36
CA VAL A 566 17.56 -17.99 7.02
C VAL A 566 17.23 -19.16 6.12
N TYR A 567 16.03 -19.16 5.57
CA TYR A 567 15.56 -20.17 4.61
C TYR A 567 15.64 -19.58 3.22
N ALA A 568 16.27 -20.30 2.29
CA ALA A 568 16.52 -19.79 0.94
C ALA A 568 15.80 -20.58 -0.18
N ASN A 569 15.19 -21.73 0.10
CA ASN A 569 14.29 -22.40 -0.80
C ASN A 569 12.86 -21.90 -0.60
N VAL A 570 12.57 -20.67 -1.03
CA VAL A 570 11.33 -19.97 -0.75
C VAL A 570 10.51 -19.81 -2.02
N ALA A 571 9.24 -20.21 -1.95
CA ALA A 571 8.29 -20.08 -3.05
C ALA A 571 7.01 -19.40 -2.59
N LYS A 572 6.39 -18.64 -3.48
CA LYS A 572 5.05 -18.09 -3.27
C LYS A 572 4.01 -19.19 -3.50
N ALA A 573 3.07 -19.36 -2.59
CA ALA A 573 1.97 -20.31 -2.67
C ALA A 573 0.63 -19.60 -2.54
N GLY A 574 -0.36 -20.01 -3.34
CA GLY A 574 -1.70 -19.45 -3.33
C GLY A 574 -2.75 -20.50 -3.00
N HIS A 575 -3.81 -20.09 -2.34
CA HIS A 575 -4.95 -20.93 -2.03
C HIS A 575 -5.60 -21.43 -3.31
N GLY A 576 -5.79 -22.75 -3.38
CA GLY A 576 -6.47 -23.42 -4.47
C GLY A 576 -5.70 -24.60 -5.05
N GLU A 577 -6.44 -25.44 -5.77
CA GLU A 577 -5.95 -26.65 -6.44
C GLU A 577 -6.30 -26.61 -7.92
N THR A 578 -5.31 -26.83 -8.78
CA THR A 578 -5.50 -26.92 -10.22
C THR A 578 -6.14 -28.26 -10.58
N ARG A 579 -7.25 -28.20 -11.32
CA ARG A 579 -7.95 -29.38 -11.81
C ARG A 579 -7.69 -29.63 -13.29
N GLY A 580 -8.00 -30.83 -13.76
CA GLY A 580 -7.83 -31.19 -15.15
C GLY A 580 -8.61 -30.31 -16.12
N GLN A 581 -8.18 -30.29 -17.36
CA GLN A 581 -8.83 -29.54 -18.44
C GLN A 581 -10.28 -29.97 -18.65
N SER A 582 -11.12 -29.02 -19.03
CA SER A 582 -12.54 -29.23 -19.38
C SER A 582 -12.84 -28.51 -20.69
N VAL A 583 -13.69 -29.08 -21.51
CA VAL A 583 -14.23 -28.40 -22.71
C VAL A 583 -15.16 -27.29 -22.25
N LEU A 584 -14.88 -26.04 -22.69
CA LEU A 584 -15.71 -24.88 -22.41
C LEU A 584 -16.82 -24.74 -23.46
N GLY A 585 -16.50 -25.00 -24.74
CA GLY A 585 -17.46 -24.91 -25.81
C GLY A 585 -16.86 -25.01 -27.21
N SER A 586 -17.64 -24.54 -28.17
CA SER A 586 -17.32 -24.54 -29.60
C SER A 586 -17.36 -23.11 -30.14
N GLY A 587 -16.26 -22.64 -30.73
CA GLY A 587 -16.19 -21.32 -31.30
C GLY A 587 -16.93 -21.20 -32.65
N ASN A 588 -17.44 -19.99 -32.96
CA ASN A 588 -18.09 -19.68 -34.24
C ASN A 588 -17.57 -18.33 -34.76
N ARG A 589 -16.86 -18.33 -35.88
CA ARG A 589 -16.26 -17.11 -36.43
C ARG A 589 -17.29 -16.07 -36.91
N ILE A 590 -18.53 -16.50 -37.16
CA ILE A 590 -19.59 -15.61 -37.64
C ILE A 590 -20.11 -14.72 -36.50
N GLU A 591 -20.16 -15.27 -35.30
CA GLU A 591 -20.69 -14.61 -34.13
C GLU A 591 -19.60 -13.75 -33.45
N SER A 592 -19.99 -12.55 -33.01
CA SER A 592 -19.15 -11.64 -32.21
C SER A 592 -19.53 -11.70 -30.74
N ASN A 593 -18.60 -11.34 -29.87
CA ASN A 593 -18.84 -11.27 -28.43
C ASN A 593 -19.38 -12.58 -27.83
N GLN A 594 -18.88 -13.72 -28.27
CA GLN A 594 -19.29 -15.01 -27.76
C GLN A 594 -18.93 -15.12 -26.27
N GLU A 595 -19.89 -15.56 -25.47
CA GLU A 595 -19.75 -15.74 -24.02
C GLU A 595 -20.06 -17.20 -23.66
N PHE A 596 -19.21 -17.79 -22.86
CA PHE A 596 -19.31 -19.18 -22.42
C PHE A 596 -19.36 -19.24 -20.90
N LEU A 597 -20.30 -20.01 -20.38
CA LEU A 597 -20.46 -20.24 -18.96
C LEU A 597 -19.63 -21.46 -18.52
N PHE A 598 -18.67 -21.22 -17.64
CA PHE A 598 -17.99 -22.29 -16.93
C PHE A 598 -18.71 -22.54 -15.62
N ALA A 599 -19.63 -23.53 -15.62
CA ALA A 599 -20.60 -23.81 -14.55
C ALA A 599 -19.99 -24.47 -13.30
N LYS A 600 -18.76 -24.10 -12.93
CA LYS A 600 -18.10 -24.55 -11.69
C LYS A 600 -17.87 -23.36 -10.78
N THR A 601 -18.07 -23.55 -9.48
CA THR A 601 -17.91 -22.51 -8.45
C THR A 601 -16.63 -22.71 -7.64
N GLY A 602 -16.27 -21.74 -6.81
CA GLY A 602 -15.08 -21.79 -5.97
C GLY A 602 -13.75 -21.64 -6.72
N LEU A 603 -13.78 -20.90 -7.82
CA LEU A 603 -12.57 -20.60 -8.61
C LEU A 603 -11.58 -19.76 -7.82
N ALA A 604 -10.30 -20.04 -8.02
CA ALA A 604 -9.21 -19.25 -7.46
C ALA A 604 -8.97 -17.98 -8.30
N PHE A 605 -8.60 -16.90 -7.63
CA PHE A 605 -8.20 -15.63 -8.24
C PHE A 605 -6.84 -15.22 -7.66
N GLU A 606 -5.85 -15.07 -8.53
CA GLU A 606 -4.48 -14.69 -8.18
C GLU A 606 -4.34 -13.15 -8.14
N GLN A 607 -3.47 -12.64 -7.28
CA GLN A 607 -3.14 -11.21 -7.28
C GLN A 607 -2.44 -10.81 -8.58
N ASP A 608 -2.97 -9.78 -9.25
CA ASP A 608 -2.39 -9.20 -10.46
C ASP A 608 -2.73 -7.71 -10.54
N ASN A 609 -1.72 -6.86 -10.36
CA ASN A 609 -1.88 -5.40 -10.34
C ASN A 609 -2.24 -4.78 -11.71
N ASN A 610 -2.24 -5.57 -12.79
CA ASN A 610 -2.70 -5.11 -14.11
C ASN A 610 -4.22 -5.14 -14.24
N PHE A 611 -4.93 -5.72 -13.27
CA PHE A 611 -6.38 -5.75 -13.22
C PHE A 611 -6.91 -4.68 -12.25
N THR A 612 -8.00 -4.04 -12.61
CA THR A 612 -8.61 -2.98 -11.79
C THR A 612 -9.11 -3.49 -10.43
N SER A 613 -9.48 -4.76 -10.35
CA SER A 613 -9.83 -5.44 -9.10
C SER A 613 -8.62 -5.92 -8.29
N GLY A 614 -7.39 -5.73 -8.80
CA GLY A 614 -6.14 -6.25 -8.22
C GLY A 614 -5.97 -7.75 -8.30
N VAL A 615 -6.90 -8.48 -8.94
CA VAL A 615 -6.86 -9.94 -9.07
C VAL A 615 -7.37 -10.38 -10.45
N ARG A 616 -6.91 -11.54 -10.89
CA ARG A 616 -7.37 -12.20 -12.12
C ARG A 616 -7.81 -13.63 -11.84
N ALA A 617 -8.71 -14.17 -12.66
CA ALA A 617 -9.10 -15.58 -12.55
C ALA A 617 -7.89 -16.49 -12.85
N SER A 618 -7.66 -17.48 -11.98
CA SER A 618 -6.59 -18.47 -12.17
C SER A 618 -7.03 -19.54 -13.16
N VAL A 619 -7.18 -19.13 -14.42
CA VAL A 619 -7.62 -19.98 -15.53
C VAL A 619 -6.65 -19.89 -16.71
N ALA A 620 -6.48 -21.00 -17.40
CA ALA A 620 -5.80 -21.06 -18.69
C ALA A 620 -6.85 -21.47 -19.74
N VAL A 621 -7.10 -20.57 -20.68
CA VAL A 621 -8.04 -20.81 -21.80
C VAL A 621 -7.23 -21.09 -23.05
N GLN A 622 -7.56 -22.19 -23.73
CA GLN A 622 -6.95 -22.58 -24.99
C GLN A 622 -8.02 -22.65 -26.07
N VAL A 623 -7.68 -22.13 -27.23
CA VAL A 623 -8.52 -22.21 -28.44
C VAL A 623 -7.67 -22.80 -29.56
N ASP A 624 -8.10 -23.93 -30.14
CA ASP A 624 -7.32 -24.71 -31.12
C ASP A 624 -5.88 -24.94 -30.62
N ASP A 625 -5.70 -25.40 -29.36
CA ASP A 625 -4.44 -25.67 -28.68
C ASP A 625 -3.53 -24.43 -28.47
N ARG A 626 -4.00 -23.22 -28.75
CA ARG A 626 -3.29 -21.97 -28.47
C ARG A 626 -3.81 -21.33 -27.20
N VAL A 627 -2.89 -20.94 -26.32
CA VAL A 627 -3.24 -20.22 -25.09
C VAL A 627 -3.64 -18.79 -25.46
N TRP A 628 -4.80 -18.37 -24.97
CA TRP A 628 -5.30 -17.01 -25.05
C TRP A 628 -4.99 -16.27 -23.74
N THR A 629 -4.85 -14.94 -23.81
CA THR A 629 -4.47 -14.09 -22.69
C THR A 629 -5.71 -13.46 -22.07
N GLN A 630 -5.82 -13.57 -20.74
CA GLN A 630 -6.85 -12.88 -19.98
C GLN A 630 -6.51 -11.40 -19.84
N VAL A 631 -7.47 -10.52 -20.10
CA VAL A 631 -7.38 -9.08 -19.93
C VAL A 631 -8.52 -8.59 -19.02
N ASP A 632 -8.33 -7.43 -18.44
CA ASP A 632 -9.33 -6.81 -17.57
C ASP A 632 -10.56 -6.35 -18.37
N ASN A 633 -10.32 -5.73 -19.54
CA ASN A 633 -11.35 -5.27 -20.44
C ASN A 633 -10.90 -5.46 -21.90
N LEU A 634 -11.78 -6.01 -22.74
CA LEU A 634 -11.52 -6.21 -24.18
C LEU A 634 -11.48 -4.90 -24.96
N ARG A 635 -12.00 -3.80 -24.43
CA ARG A 635 -12.05 -2.48 -25.11
C ARG A 635 -10.69 -2.03 -25.63
N ASP A 636 -9.62 -2.34 -24.89
CA ASP A 636 -8.27 -1.89 -25.19
C ASP A 636 -7.48 -2.89 -26.06
N SER A 637 -8.14 -3.99 -26.53
CA SER A 637 -7.53 -5.02 -27.36
C SER A 637 -7.65 -4.68 -28.84
N GLU A 638 -6.62 -5.00 -29.60
CA GLU A 638 -6.63 -4.88 -31.07
C GLU A 638 -7.37 -6.07 -31.73
N SER A 639 -7.80 -5.91 -32.98
CA SER A 639 -8.58 -6.91 -33.71
C SER A 639 -7.91 -8.28 -33.90
N THR A 640 -6.59 -8.34 -33.72
CA THR A 640 -5.75 -9.55 -33.88
C THR A 640 -5.38 -10.20 -32.57
N ASP A 641 -5.63 -9.54 -31.44
CA ASP A 641 -5.22 -10.01 -30.12
C ASP A 641 -6.07 -11.18 -29.65
N THR A 642 -5.39 -12.25 -29.25
CA THR A 642 -6.01 -13.45 -28.70
C THR A 642 -6.34 -13.24 -27.21
N HIS A 643 -7.25 -12.31 -26.95
CA HIS A 643 -7.64 -11.90 -25.61
C HIS A 643 -9.05 -12.37 -25.25
N PHE A 644 -9.27 -12.57 -23.95
CA PHE A 644 -10.59 -12.81 -23.37
C PHE A 644 -10.73 -12.08 -22.04
N GLU A 645 -11.95 -11.70 -21.69
CA GLU A 645 -12.31 -11.17 -20.39
C GLU A 645 -13.14 -12.17 -19.58
N THR A 646 -13.11 -12.04 -18.25
CA THR A 646 -13.88 -12.91 -17.36
C THR A 646 -14.73 -12.09 -16.40
N THR A 647 -15.93 -12.58 -16.11
CA THR A 647 -16.80 -12.04 -15.06
C THR A 647 -17.48 -13.18 -14.31
N LEU A 648 -17.95 -12.92 -13.09
CA LEU A 648 -18.77 -13.88 -12.34
C LEU A 648 -20.25 -13.54 -12.45
N ASN A 649 -21.11 -14.55 -12.42
CA ASN A 649 -22.54 -14.40 -12.21
C ASN A 649 -22.90 -14.52 -10.71
N GLU A 650 -24.19 -14.38 -10.35
CA GLU A 650 -24.70 -14.48 -8.98
C GLU A 650 -24.50 -15.88 -8.34
N ASP A 651 -24.38 -16.92 -9.16
CA ASP A 651 -24.07 -18.27 -8.74
C ASP A 651 -22.56 -18.53 -8.58
N HIS A 652 -21.74 -17.50 -8.62
CA HIS A 652 -20.26 -17.56 -8.57
C HIS A 652 -19.63 -18.42 -9.69
N GLN A 653 -20.30 -18.50 -10.83
CA GLN A 653 -19.82 -19.22 -12.01
C GLN A 653 -19.13 -18.25 -12.95
N LEU A 654 -18.08 -18.70 -13.64
CA LEU A 654 -17.27 -17.86 -14.53
C LEU A 654 -17.91 -17.73 -15.92
N LEU A 655 -18.11 -16.50 -16.34
CA LEU A 655 -18.43 -16.15 -17.70
C LEU A 655 -17.14 -15.76 -18.42
N VAL A 656 -16.84 -16.43 -19.53
CA VAL A 656 -15.65 -16.16 -20.37
C VAL A 656 -16.14 -15.55 -21.68
N ARG A 657 -15.74 -14.31 -21.94
CA ARG A 657 -16.16 -13.55 -23.12
C ARG A 657 -14.99 -13.27 -24.05
N PHE A 658 -15.23 -13.38 -25.33
CA PHE A 658 -14.22 -13.22 -26.39
C PHE A 658 -14.54 -12.00 -27.28
N GLY A 659 -13.53 -11.57 -28.04
CA GLY A 659 -13.59 -10.37 -28.85
C GLY A 659 -14.62 -10.41 -30.00
N ASP A 660 -14.93 -9.23 -30.53
CA ASP A 660 -15.88 -9.01 -31.62
C ASP A 660 -15.22 -8.86 -33.01
N GLY A 661 -13.87 -8.92 -33.04
CA GLY A 661 -13.06 -8.71 -34.24
C GLY A 661 -12.66 -7.25 -34.47
N ILE A 662 -13.05 -6.35 -33.55
CA ILE A 662 -12.56 -4.97 -33.43
C ILE A 662 -11.77 -4.86 -32.12
N HIS A 663 -12.41 -5.28 -31.05
CA HIS A 663 -11.85 -5.33 -29.69
C HIS A 663 -11.56 -6.80 -29.33
N GLY A 664 -10.37 -7.24 -29.67
CA GLY A 664 -9.95 -8.63 -29.58
C GLY A 664 -10.42 -9.51 -30.75
N GLN A 665 -9.68 -10.58 -31.01
CA GLN A 665 -9.92 -11.51 -32.10
C GLN A 665 -11.23 -12.29 -31.86
N ARG A 666 -12.01 -12.51 -32.95
CA ARG A 666 -13.15 -13.46 -32.92
C ARG A 666 -12.66 -14.89 -32.82
N LEU A 667 -13.47 -15.72 -32.16
CA LEU A 667 -13.18 -17.15 -32.04
C LEU A 667 -13.16 -17.83 -33.44
N PRO A 668 -12.18 -18.68 -33.68
CA PRO A 668 -12.23 -19.55 -34.85
C PRO A 668 -13.37 -20.56 -34.74
N THR A 669 -13.95 -20.97 -35.89
CA THR A 669 -15.01 -22.00 -35.92
C THR A 669 -14.39 -23.38 -35.67
N GLY A 670 -14.86 -24.08 -34.65
CA GLY A 670 -14.39 -25.42 -34.31
C GLY A 670 -15.36 -26.13 -33.38
N THR A 671 -15.33 -27.45 -33.37
CA THR A 671 -16.15 -28.26 -32.45
C THR A 671 -15.31 -28.59 -31.20
N ASN A 672 -15.78 -28.22 -30.00
CA ASN A 672 -15.08 -28.45 -28.72
C ASN A 672 -13.66 -27.92 -28.74
N ASN A 673 -13.41 -26.86 -29.50
CA ASN A 673 -12.09 -26.28 -29.65
C ASN A 673 -11.71 -25.27 -28.56
N LEU A 674 -12.65 -24.99 -27.64
CA LEU A 674 -12.38 -24.18 -26.46
C LEU A 674 -12.17 -25.11 -25.25
N VAL A 675 -11.02 -25.00 -24.64
CA VAL A 675 -10.65 -25.79 -23.45
C VAL A 675 -10.21 -24.84 -22.34
N ILE A 676 -10.68 -25.11 -21.13
CA ILE A 676 -10.32 -24.34 -19.93
C ILE A 676 -9.72 -25.28 -18.88
N GLN A 677 -8.61 -24.82 -18.30
CA GLN A 677 -8.06 -25.40 -17.08
C GLN A 677 -8.15 -24.34 -15.97
N ALA A 678 -8.63 -24.72 -14.81
CA ALA A 678 -8.88 -23.77 -13.73
C ALA A 678 -8.37 -24.29 -12.39
N ARG A 679 -7.93 -23.35 -11.53
CA ARG A 679 -7.61 -23.60 -10.12
C ARG A 679 -8.83 -23.25 -9.26
N PHE A 680 -9.06 -24.03 -8.19
CA PHE A 680 -10.22 -23.90 -7.31
C PHE A 680 -9.76 -23.68 -5.88
N GLY A 681 -10.20 -22.60 -5.27
CA GLY A 681 -9.88 -22.17 -3.90
C GLY A 681 -9.81 -20.64 -3.83
N ALA A 682 -10.84 -20.01 -3.29
CA ALA A 682 -10.92 -18.57 -3.10
C ALA A 682 -11.68 -18.28 -1.80
N GLY A 683 -11.75 -17.03 -1.42
CA GLY A 683 -12.48 -16.56 -0.26
C GLY A 683 -11.61 -16.42 0.98
N ILE A 684 -12.23 -15.87 2.01
CA ILE A 684 -11.58 -15.60 3.31
C ILE A 684 -11.09 -16.86 4.03
N GLU A 685 -11.65 -18.02 3.71
CA GLU A 685 -11.25 -19.31 4.32
C GLU A 685 -9.76 -19.62 4.09
N GLY A 686 -9.20 -19.11 2.99
CA GLY A 686 -7.78 -19.25 2.69
C GLY A 686 -6.85 -18.44 3.58
N ASN A 687 -7.35 -17.47 4.37
CA ASN A 687 -6.55 -16.68 5.30
C ASN A 687 -6.17 -17.52 6.53
N LEU A 688 -5.09 -18.25 6.41
CA LEU A 688 -4.61 -19.17 7.45
C LEU A 688 -3.54 -18.50 8.32
N PRO A 689 -3.53 -18.73 9.63
CA PRO A 689 -2.46 -18.27 10.50
C PRO A 689 -1.11 -18.91 10.13
N ALA A 690 -0.03 -18.32 10.59
CA ALA A 690 1.31 -18.86 10.42
C ALA A 690 1.41 -20.31 10.89
N ALA A 691 2.29 -21.10 10.29
CA ALA A 691 2.53 -22.52 10.57
C ALA A 691 1.32 -23.46 10.33
N SER A 692 0.29 -23.02 9.63
CA SER A 692 -0.86 -23.84 9.28
C SER A 692 -0.55 -24.81 8.13
N LEU A 693 0.19 -24.38 7.12
CA LEU A 693 0.62 -25.21 6.00
C LEU A 693 1.85 -26.02 6.41
N SER A 694 1.65 -27.27 6.77
CA SER A 694 2.70 -28.11 7.33
C SER A 694 2.96 -29.40 6.56
N LYS A 695 2.15 -29.71 5.54
CA LYS A 695 2.29 -30.97 4.78
C LYS A 695 2.19 -30.76 3.28
N LEU A 696 2.90 -31.64 2.56
CA LEU A 696 2.67 -31.85 1.14
C LEU A 696 1.40 -32.72 0.95
N LYS A 697 0.53 -32.36 0.03
CA LYS A 697 -0.66 -33.17 -0.32
C LYS A 697 -0.24 -34.54 -0.90
N LYS A 698 0.84 -34.56 -1.67
CA LYS A 698 1.46 -35.79 -2.20
C LYS A 698 2.97 -35.74 -1.93
N PRO A 699 3.59 -36.89 -1.59
CA PRO A 699 5.04 -36.95 -1.45
C PRO A 699 5.75 -36.45 -2.71
N HIS A 700 6.78 -35.62 -2.55
CA HIS A 700 7.57 -35.11 -3.64
C HIS A 700 8.98 -35.71 -3.61
N PRO A 701 9.63 -36.00 -4.75
CA PRO A 701 10.96 -36.62 -4.77
C PRO A 701 12.03 -35.72 -4.13
N LEU A 702 11.95 -34.40 -4.30
CA LEU A 702 12.96 -33.43 -3.84
C LEU A 702 12.61 -32.74 -2.51
N VAL A 703 11.33 -32.59 -2.15
CA VAL A 703 10.89 -31.84 -0.98
C VAL A 703 10.46 -32.78 0.14
N GLU A 704 10.93 -32.55 1.34
CA GLU A 704 10.59 -33.34 2.55
C GLU A 704 9.48 -32.68 3.35
N ALA A 705 9.60 -31.39 3.62
CA ALA A 705 8.69 -30.65 4.48
C ALA A 705 8.50 -29.22 3.99
N VAL A 706 7.50 -28.56 4.57
CA VAL A 706 7.16 -27.16 4.29
C VAL A 706 7.10 -26.40 5.59
N LEU A 707 7.61 -25.18 5.58
CA LEU A 707 7.53 -24.23 6.65
C LEU A 707 6.81 -22.97 6.15
N GLN A 708 5.78 -22.54 6.84
CA GLN A 708 5.05 -21.30 6.60
C GLN A 708 5.34 -20.32 7.74
N PRO A 709 6.34 -19.44 7.60
CA PRO A 709 6.71 -18.53 8.68
C PRO A 709 5.65 -17.47 8.97
N ASP A 710 4.90 -17.03 7.97
CA ASP A 710 3.92 -15.96 8.11
C ASP A 710 2.50 -16.44 7.71
N ALA A 711 1.48 -15.67 8.11
CA ALA A 711 0.09 -15.98 7.78
C ALA A 711 -0.14 -15.92 6.26
N ALA A 712 -1.08 -16.75 5.78
CA ALA A 712 -1.65 -16.57 4.46
C ALA A 712 -2.69 -15.44 4.51
N THR A 713 -2.59 -14.48 3.62
CA THR A 713 -3.41 -13.26 3.61
C THR A 713 -3.87 -12.93 2.18
N GLY A 714 -4.80 -11.98 2.06
CA GLY A 714 -5.29 -11.51 0.78
C GLY A 714 -6.48 -12.29 0.22
N GLY A 715 -6.98 -13.30 0.94
CA GLY A 715 -8.24 -13.96 0.60
C GLY A 715 -9.43 -13.05 0.88
N GLY A 716 -10.34 -12.95 -0.07
CA GLY A 716 -11.56 -12.15 0.02
C GLY A 716 -12.72 -12.83 -0.68
N ASP A 717 -13.94 -12.55 -0.24
CA ASP A 717 -15.15 -13.07 -0.85
C ASP A 717 -15.63 -12.17 -1.99
N LEU A 718 -16.60 -12.64 -2.77
CA LEU A 718 -17.21 -11.85 -3.83
C LEU A 718 -17.81 -10.56 -3.26
N GLU A 719 -17.61 -9.45 -3.94
CA GLU A 719 -18.15 -8.16 -3.56
C GLU A 719 -19.66 -8.20 -3.37
N THR A 720 -20.13 -7.69 -2.23
CA THR A 720 -21.54 -7.70 -1.87
C THR A 720 -22.34 -6.63 -2.63
N GLY A 721 -23.66 -6.84 -2.76
CA GLY A 721 -24.53 -5.83 -3.38
C GLY A 721 -24.52 -4.48 -2.66
N GLU A 722 -24.21 -4.46 -1.36
CA GLU A 722 -24.10 -3.22 -0.57
C GLU A 722 -22.83 -2.46 -0.93
N SER A 723 -21.70 -3.15 -1.00
CA SER A 723 -20.43 -2.59 -1.47
C SER A 723 -20.54 -2.03 -2.90
N LEU A 724 -21.22 -2.77 -3.81
CA LEU A 724 -21.45 -2.30 -5.18
C LEU A 724 -22.21 -0.96 -5.24
N ARG A 725 -23.18 -0.74 -4.33
CA ARG A 725 -23.92 0.53 -4.27
C ARG A 725 -23.07 1.71 -3.82
N GLU A 726 -22.07 1.47 -3.01
CA GLU A 726 -21.15 2.49 -2.50
C GLU A 726 -19.99 2.77 -3.44
N LEU A 727 -19.34 1.72 -3.94
CA LEU A 727 -18.08 1.83 -4.70
C LEU A 727 -18.30 2.17 -6.17
N ALA A 728 -19.35 1.68 -6.81
CA ALA A 728 -19.58 1.97 -8.23
C ALA A 728 -19.79 3.48 -8.52
N PRO A 729 -20.56 4.25 -7.74
CA PRO A 729 -20.59 5.70 -7.88
C PRO A 729 -19.26 6.39 -7.58
N ALA A 730 -18.51 5.90 -6.58
CA ALA A 730 -17.21 6.45 -6.23
C ALA A 730 -16.17 6.26 -7.34
N SER A 731 -16.23 5.15 -8.09
CA SER A 731 -15.33 4.89 -9.23
C SER A 731 -15.51 5.91 -10.36
N VAL A 732 -16.73 6.35 -10.60
CA VAL A 732 -17.03 7.40 -11.60
C VAL A 732 -16.41 8.74 -11.18
N LEU A 733 -16.35 9.03 -9.88
CA LEU A 733 -15.74 10.26 -9.37
C LEU A 733 -14.22 10.26 -9.52
N THR A 734 -13.57 9.11 -9.34
CA THR A 734 -12.11 8.98 -9.43
C THR A 734 -11.61 8.94 -10.87
N LEU A 735 -12.42 8.50 -11.85
CA LEU A 735 -12.03 8.31 -13.25
C LEU A 735 -10.69 7.58 -13.39
N GLU A 736 -10.49 6.54 -12.58
CA GLU A 736 -9.27 5.71 -12.53
C GLU A 736 -7.97 6.51 -12.24
N ARG A 737 -8.11 7.62 -11.51
CA ARG A 737 -6.97 8.46 -11.12
C ARG A 737 -7.10 8.89 -9.66
N ALA A 738 -6.00 8.76 -8.92
CA ALA A 738 -5.89 9.29 -7.58
C ALA A 738 -5.42 10.75 -7.64
N VAL A 739 -6.35 11.70 -7.54
CA VAL A 739 -6.08 13.15 -7.58
C VAL A 739 -6.25 13.77 -6.20
N SER A 740 -7.35 13.47 -5.53
CA SER A 740 -7.59 13.87 -4.15
C SER A 740 -7.10 12.80 -3.16
N ILE A 741 -6.92 13.19 -1.89
CA ILE A 741 -6.51 12.24 -0.85
C ILE A 741 -7.54 11.10 -0.73
N VAL A 742 -8.82 11.41 -0.79
CA VAL A 742 -9.92 10.44 -0.65
C VAL A 742 -9.93 9.40 -1.78
N ASP A 743 -9.48 9.77 -2.98
CA ASP A 743 -9.46 8.87 -4.14
C ASP A 743 -8.56 7.64 -3.89
N TYR A 744 -7.45 7.81 -3.16
CA TYR A 744 -6.57 6.69 -2.80
C TYR A 744 -7.30 5.62 -1.98
N GLY A 745 -8.15 6.04 -1.03
CA GLY A 745 -8.99 5.13 -0.26
C GLY A 745 -10.01 4.39 -1.14
N HIS A 746 -10.71 5.10 -2.02
CA HIS A 746 -11.69 4.51 -2.93
C HIS A 746 -11.05 3.53 -3.91
N ILE A 747 -9.88 3.87 -4.48
CA ILE A 747 -9.16 2.97 -5.39
C ILE A 747 -8.64 1.74 -4.63
N ALA A 748 -8.09 1.92 -3.44
CA ALA A 748 -7.64 0.80 -2.61
C ALA A 748 -8.78 -0.16 -2.26
N GLN A 749 -9.98 0.35 -2.00
CA GLN A 749 -11.16 -0.45 -1.66
C GLN A 749 -11.73 -1.24 -2.86
N ARG A 750 -11.36 -0.90 -4.10
CA ARG A 750 -11.70 -1.71 -5.30
C ARG A 750 -10.91 -3.02 -5.38
N HIS A 751 -9.80 -3.11 -4.65
CA HIS A 751 -8.98 -4.32 -4.64
C HIS A 751 -9.71 -5.45 -3.89
N ALA A 752 -9.86 -6.62 -4.54
CA ALA A 752 -10.66 -7.75 -4.03
C ALA A 752 -10.23 -8.27 -2.64
N SER A 753 -8.98 -8.07 -2.26
CA SER A 753 -8.45 -8.46 -0.93
C SER A 753 -8.72 -7.44 0.16
N ILE A 754 -9.33 -6.29 -0.14
CA ILE A 754 -9.55 -5.20 0.80
C ILE A 754 -11.04 -5.03 1.09
N TRP A 755 -11.40 -5.08 2.36
CA TRP A 755 -12.76 -4.81 2.82
C TRP A 755 -13.05 -3.32 2.92
N GLN A 756 -12.16 -2.58 3.59
CA GLN A 756 -12.28 -1.13 3.74
C GLN A 756 -10.91 -0.46 3.59
N ALA A 757 -10.93 0.75 3.08
CA ALA A 757 -9.75 1.60 3.01
C ALA A 757 -10.11 3.06 3.27
N ARG A 758 -9.26 3.76 4.01
CA ARG A 758 -9.33 5.22 4.16
C ARG A 758 -7.97 5.85 3.98
N SER A 759 -7.94 7.04 3.44
CA SER A 759 -6.70 7.76 3.16
C SER A 759 -6.64 9.10 3.87
N TYR A 760 -5.45 9.44 4.34
CA TYR A 760 -5.19 10.63 5.15
C TYR A 760 -3.96 11.37 4.64
N ALA A 761 -3.94 12.70 4.80
CA ALA A 761 -2.73 13.47 4.59
C ALA A 761 -1.80 13.31 5.80
N LEU A 762 -0.51 13.11 5.56
CA LEU A 762 0.49 13.14 6.64
C LEU A 762 0.86 14.59 6.97
N PRO A 763 0.66 15.06 8.24
CA PRO A 763 0.66 16.49 8.58
C PRO A 763 2.02 17.19 8.63
N ASP A 764 3.15 16.48 8.62
CA ASP A 764 4.45 17.03 9.01
C ASP A 764 5.33 17.52 7.85
N THR A 765 4.78 17.91 6.71
CA THR A 765 5.58 18.42 5.60
C THR A 765 5.03 19.73 5.03
N PRO A 766 5.89 20.64 4.54
CA PRO A 766 5.47 21.88 3.89
C PRO A 766 4.57 21.68 2.65
N ARG A 767 4.49 20.43 2.14
CA ARG A 767 3.65 19.98 1.02
C ARG A 767 2.86 18.75 1.43
N ALA A 768 1.86 18.93 2.28
CA ALA A 768 1.00 17.84 2.77
C ALA A 768 0.33 17.02 1.64
N SER A 769 0.16 17.61 0.45
CA SER A 769 -0.42 16.93 -0.73
C SER A 769 0.49 15.89 -1.38
N ASP A 770 1.78 15.88 -1.05
CA ASP A 770 2.76 14.98 -1.68
C ASP A 770 2.96 13.67 -0.88
N ARG A 771 2.27 13.50 0.24
CA ARG A 771 2.32 12.28 1.07
C ARG A 771 0.93 11.85 1.50
N VAL A 772 0.58 10.64 1.12
CA VAL A 772 -0.73 10.04 1.45
C VAL A 772 -0.51 8.75 2.22
N GLU A 773 -1.14 8.64 3.38
CA GLU A 773 -1.26 7.40 4.13
C GLU A 773 -2.58 6.73 3.77
N VAL A 774 -2.53 5.46 3.40
CA VAL A 774 -3.71 4.64 3.13
C VAL A 774 -3.79 3.53 4.17
N VAL A 775 -4.84 3.56 4.98
CA VAL A 775 -5.12 2.57 6.01
C VAL A 775 -6.04 1.52 5.43
N LEU A 776 -5.63 0.26 5.50
CA LEU A 776 -6.32 -0.87 4.89
C LEU A 776 -6.87 -1.83 5.94
N VAL A 777 -8.08 -2.30 5.72
CA VAL A 777 -8.69 -3.43 6.42
C VAL A 777 -8.81 -4.58 5.42
N PRO A 778 -8.07 -5.68 5.60
CA PRO A 778 -8.17 -6.86 4.74
C PRO A 778 -9.56 -7.49 4.79
N ALA A 779 -9.98 -8.17 3.74
CA ALA A 779 -11.30 -8.79 3.63
C ALA A 779 -11.58 -9.83 4.74
N GLY A 780 -10.57 -10.52 5.23
CA GLY A 780 -10.71 -11.48 6.35
C GLY A 780 -10.27 -10.94 7.71
N GLY A 781 -9.94 -9.63 7.80
CA GLY A 781 -9.27 -9.09 8.98
C GLY A 781 -7.80 -9.53 9.10
N GLY A 782 -7.19 -9.26 10.27
CA GLY A 782 -5.82 -9.64 10.57
C GLY A 782 -4.76 -8.68 10.03
N ALA A 783 -3.50 -9.00 10.27
CA ALA A 783 -2.37 -8.16 9.91
C ALA A 783 -2.03 -8.26 8.41
N LEU A 784 -1.66 -7.14 7.81
CA LEU A 784 -1.15 -7.08 6.43
C LEU A 784 0.30 -7.59 6.38
N SER A 785 0.58 -8.53 5.49
CA SER A 785 1.96 -8.95 5.23
C SER A 785 2.76 -7.82 4.55
N ALA A 786 4.08 -7.81 4.74
CA ALA A 786 4.96 -6.80 4.12
C ALA A 786 4.92 -6.87 2.58
N ASP A 787 4.80 -8.08 2.03
CA ASP A 787 4.67 -8.32 0.60
C ASP A 787 3.37 -7.72 0.05
N PHE A 788 2.25 -7.94 0.76
CA PHE A 788 0.96 -7.36 0.38
C PHE A 788 0.97 -5.83 0.45
N LYS A 789 1.59 -5.24 1.49
CA LYS A 789 1.77 -3.77 1.56
C LYS A 789 2.55 -3.23 0.37
N THR A 790 3.59 -3.94 -0.04
CA THR A 790 4.42 -3.56 -1.22
C THR A 790 3.63 -3.69 -2.52
N SER A 791 2.88 -4.78 -2.70
CA SER A 791 2.00 -4.99 -3.86
C SER A 791 0.93 -3.91 -3.95
N MET A 792 0.25 -3.61 -2.84
CA MET A 792 -0.79 -2.58 -2.77
C MET A 792 -0.22 -1.17 -3.04
N LYS A 793 0.98 -0.89 -2.55
CA LYS A 793 1.68 0.36 -2.87
C LYS A 793 1.91 0.48 -4.37
N THR A 794 2.43 -0.56 -5.02
CA THR A 794 2.66 -0.58 -6.47
C THR A 794 1.34 -0.44 -7.25
N TYR A 795 0.27 -1.11 -6.79
CA TYR A 795 -1.07 -0.99 -7.35
C TYR A 795 -1.55 0.47 -7.31
N LEU A 796 -1.50 1.14 -6.15
CA LEU A 796 -1.94 2.53 -5.99
C LEU A 796 -1.05 3.53 -6.73
N GLU A 797 0.26 3.28 -6.82
CA GLU A 797 1.18 4.12 -7.58
C GLU A 797 0.85 4.12 -9.08
N GLY A 798 0.26 3.04 -9.61
CA GLY A 798 -0.24 2.97 -11.00
C GLY A 798 -1.35 3.97 -11.32
N PHE A 799 -2.17 4.34 -10.33
CA PHE A 799 -3.24 5.34 -10.45
C PHE A 799 -2.81 6.72 -9.95
N SER A 800 -1.65 6.82 -9.32
CA SER A 800 -1.19 8.01 -8.62
C SER A 800 -0.57 9.05 -9.57
N ARG A 801 -0.68 10.31 -9.20
CA ARG A 801 0.08 11.39 -9.83
C ARG A 801 1.57 11.21 -9.54
N PRO A 802 2.48 11.42 -10.52
CA PRO A 802 3.92 11.37 -10.28
C PRO A 802 4.35 12.31 -9.15
N GLY A 803 5.20 11.82 -8.24
CA GLY A 803 5.76 12.60 -7.13
C GLY A 803 4.98 12.53 -5.83
N VAL A 804 3.86 11.80 -5.77
CA VAL A 804 3.16 11.52 -4.51
C VAL A 804 3.74 10.25 -3.87
N LEU A 805 4.06 10.35 -2.59
CA LEU A 805 4.54 9.22 -1.80
C LEU A 805 3.36 8.55 -1.09
N VAL A 806 3.11 7.29 -1.43
CA VAL A 806 2.05 6.49 -0.83
C VAL A 806 2.61 5.59 0.27
N TYR A 807 2.02 5.68 1.46
CA TYR A 807 2.34 4.85 2.62
C TYR A 807 1.15 3.93 2.92
N ILE A 808 1.41 2.64 3.04
CA ILE A 808 0.39 1.63 3.32
C ILE A 808 0.49 1.18 4.76
N GLU A 809 -0.60 1.34 5.51
CA GLU A 809 -0.71 0.91 6.88
C GLU A 809 -1.89 -0.03 7.10
N GLY A 810 -1.75 -0.95 8.04
CA GLY A 810 -2.83 -1.80 8.48
C GLY A 810 -3.69 -1.10 9.54
N TYR A 811 -4.92 -1.56 9.68
CA TYR A 811 -5.77 -1.13 10.78
C TYR A 811 -5.25 -1.64 12.13
N GLN A 812 -5.70 -0.98 13.18
CA GLN A 812 -5.47 -1.36 14.58
C GLN A 812 -6.81 -1.73 15.21
N ALA A 813 -6.94 -2.96 15.68
CA ALA A 813 -8.16 -3.42 16.30
C ALA A 813 -8.37 -2.81 17.68
N ILE A 814 -9.62 -2.48 18.00
CA ILE A 814 -10.12 -2.28 19.35
C ILE A 814 -11.25 -3.28 19.56
N LEU A 815 -10.99 -4.31 20.35
CA LEU A 815 -12.00 -5.33 20.64
C LEU A 815 -13.03 -4.82 21.62
N LEU A 816 -14.30 -5.12 21.34
CA LEU A 816 -15.42 -4.85 22.25
C LEU A 816 -15.53 -5.97 23.28
N ASP A 817 -15.47 -5.60 24.57
CA ASP A 817 -15.90 -6.41 25.69
C ASP A 817 -17.27 -5.88 26.15
N LEU A 818 -18.33 -6.65 25.91
CA LEU A 818 -19.69 -6.26 26.22
C LEU A 818 -20.23 -7.10 27.35
N ARG A 819 -20.67 -6.43 28.42
CA ARG A 819 -21.38 -7.07 29.52
C ARG A 819 -22.79 -6.52 29.56
N ILE A 820 -23.75 -7.40 29.30
CA ILE A 820 -25.16 -7.07 29.09
C ILE A 820 -26.02 -7.80 30.11
N VAL A 821 -26.86 -7.08 30.81
CA VAL A 821 -27.90 -7.64 31.69
C VAL A 821 -29.25 -7.27 31.10
N LEU A 822 -30.00 -8.29 30.67
CA LEU A 822 -31.33 -8.15 30.06
C LEU A 822 -32.42 -8.25 31.13
N ARG A 823 -33.46 -7.45 31.01
CA ARG A 823 -34.70 -7.64 31.71
C ARG A 823 -35.76 -8.16 30.75
N VAL A 824 -36.26 -9.35 31.03
CA VAL A 824 -37.10 -10.12 30.12
C VAL A 824 -38.45 -10.40 30.83
N ASP A 825 -39.56 -10.23 30.10
CA ASP A 825 -40.87 -10.71 30.57
C ASP A 825 -40.94 -12.24 30.51
N ILE A 826 -40.69 -12.87 31.65
CA ILE A 826 -40.66 -14.34 31.77
C ILE A 826 -42.04 -15.01 31.60
N ASN A 827 -43.16 -14.23 31.62
CA ASN A 827 -44.48 -14.77 31.37
C ASN A 827 -44.77 -15.00 29.89
N ALA A 828 -44.09 -14.25 29.03
CA ALA A 828 -44.26 -14.32 27.59
C ALA A 828 -43.07 -14.98 26.86
N TYR A 829 -41.86 -14.88 27.43
CA TYR A 829 -40.63 -15.27 26.77
C TYR A 829 -39.71 -16.14 27.65
N ASP A 830 -38.88 -16.96 26.98
CA ASP A 830 -37.83 -17.75 27.59
C ASP A 830 -36.55 -16.93 27.65
N GLY A 831 -36.09 -16.56 28.84
CA GLY A 831 -34.94 -15.69 29.04
C GLY A 831 -33.64 -16.21 28.44
N ASP A 832 -33.40 -17.54 28.50
CA ASP A 832 -32.19 -18.12 27.91
C ASP A 832 -32.18 -18.00 26.38
N LYS A 833 -33.35 -18.19 25.74
CA LYS A 833 -33.46 -18.03 24.28
C LYS A 833 -33.31 -16.56 23.83
N ILE A 834 -33.88 -15.61 24.60
CA ILE A 834 -33.71 -14.19 24.34
C ILE A 834 -32.23 -13.81 24.48
N ALA A 835 -31.56 -14.25 25.54
CA ALA A 835 -30.13 -13.97 25.74
C ALA A 835 -29.27 -14.52 24.59
N GLU A 836 -29.55 -15.74 24.11
CA GLU A 836 -28.86 -16.32 22.95
C GLU A 836 -29.15 -15.54 21.65
N PHE A 837 -30.41 -15.12 21.45
CA PHE A 837 -30.77 -14.33 20.29
C PHE A 837 -30.11 -12.95 20.29
N VAL A 838 -30.06 -12.30 21.47
CA VAL A 838 -29.29 -11.05 21.66
C VAL A 838 -27.82 -11.29 21.37
N ARG A 839 -27.25 -12.40 21.86
CA ARG A 839 -25.85 -12.75 21.58
C ARG A 839 -25.58 -12.84 20.09
N LEU A 840 -26.40 -13.53 19.35
CA LEU A 840 -26.25 -13.67 17.88
C LEU A 840 -26.42 -12.32 17.17
N THR A 841 -27.39 -11.53 17.59
CA THR A 841 -27.63 -10.19 17.03
C THR A 841 -26.45 -9.24 17.27
N MET A 842 -25.83 -9.33 18.47
CA MET A 842 -24.63 -8.53 18.78
C MET A 842 -23.43 -8.97 17.96
N LEU A 843 -23.22 -10.27 17.84
CA LEU A 843 -22.13 -10.81 17.01
C LEU A 843 -22.26 -10.42 15.54
N ASP A 844 -23.46 -10.34 15.02
CA ASP A 844 -23.72 -9.85 13.66
C ASP A 844 -23.51 -8.35 13.55
N SER A 845 -24.21 -7.57 14.39
CA SER A 845 -24.25 -6.10 14.29
C SER A 845 -22.90 -5.40 14.53
N PHE A 846 -22.04 -6.00 15.35
CA PHE A 846 -20.71 -5.46 15.69
C PHE A 846 -19.59 -6.36 15.16
N SER A 847 -19.85 -7.20 14.17
CA SER A 847 -18.84 -8.01 13.48
C SER A 847 -17.80 -7.12 12.78
N LEU A 848 -16.65 -7.70 12.45
CA LEU A 848 -15.64 -7.04 11.60
C LEU A 848 -16.25 -6.52 10.28
N GLN A 849 -17.18 -7.29 9.70
CA GLN A 849 -17.82 -6.95 8.42
C GLN A 849 -18.78 -5.77 8.50
N ASN A 850 -19.36 -5.50 9.67
CA ASN A 850 -20.27 -4.40 9.91
C ASN A 850 -19.61 -3.20 10.60
N ALA A 851 -18.33 -3.34 10.98
CA ALA A 851 -17.54 -2.27 11.58
C ALA A 851 -17.03 -1.30 10.51
N VAL A 852 -16.96 -0.01 10.84
CA VAL A 852 -16.45 1.03 9.94
C VAL A 852 -15.19 1.65 10.53
N LEU A 853 -14.14 1.76 9.71
CA LEU A 853 -12.84 2.30 10.10
C LEU A 853 -12.99 3.75 10.61
N ALA A 854 -12.42 4.04 11.78
CA ALA A 854 -12.44 5.34 12.45
C ALA A 854 -13.86 5.88 12.74
N GLU A 855 -14.87 5.00 12.90
CA GLU A 855 -16.23 5.40 13.27
C GLU A 855 -16.42 5.37 14.79
N PRO A 856 -16.92 6.45 15.39
CA PRO A 856 -17.21 6.49 16.82
C PRO A 856 -18.33 5.52 17.22
N LEU A 857 -18.12 4.75 18.29
CA LEU A 857 -19.13 3.92 18.90
C LEU A 857 -19.80 4.68 20.04
N TYR A 858 -21.13 4.75 19.98
CA TYR A 858 -21.97 5.33 21.04
C TYR A 858 -22.68 4.22 21.81
N LEU A 859 -22.75 4.36 23.12
CA LEU A 859 -23.50 3.43 23.98
C LEU A 859 -24.95 3.28 23.50
N SER A 860 -25.58 4.37 23.05
CA SER A 860 -26.94 4.35 22.50
C SER A 860 -27.12 3.43 21.30
N ARG A 861 -26.06 3.20 20.51
CA ARG A 861 -26.11 2.24 19.40
C ARG A 861 -26.21 0.80 19.89
N VAL A 862 -25.50 0.48 20.98
CA VAL A 862 -25.58 -0.85 21.60
C VAL A 862 -26.98 -1.07 22.20
N TYR A 863 -27.52 -0.08 22.94
CA TYR A 863 -28.90 -0.12 23.44
C TYR A 863 -29.90 -0.34 22.31
N GLN A 864 -29.80 0.43 21.22
CA GLN A 864 -30.69 0.31 20.06
C GLN A 864 -30.72 -1.09 19.47
N VAL A 865 -29.58 -1.76 19.39
CA VAL A 865 -29.48 -3.11 18.83
C VAL A 865 -30.10 -4.15 19.78
N VAL A 866 -29.85 -4.02 21.07
CA VAL A 866 -30.37 -4.97 22.06
C VAL A 866 -31.88 -4.80 22.28
N GLU A 867 -32.35 -3.58 22.44
CA GLU A 867 -33.77 -3.26 22.66
C GLU A 867 -34.67 -3.52 21.42
N ALA A 868 -34.06 -3.65 20.24
CA ALA A 868 -34.79 -4.05 19.03
C ALA A 868 -35.17 -5.54 19.04
N VAL A 869 -34.60 -6.35 19.94
CA VAL A 869 -34.91 -7.77 20.07
C VAL A 869 -36.23 -7.91 20.83
N GLU A 870 -37.20 -8.58 20.21
CA GLU A 870 -38.51 -8.83 20.81
C GLU A 870 -38.37 -9.65 22.08
N GLY A 871 -38.97 -9.18 23.18
CA GLY A 871 -38.92 -9.82 24.50
C GLY A 871 -37.94 -9.14 25.47
N VAL A 872 -37.13 -8.19 25.02
CA VAL A 872 -36.29 -7.35 25.88
C VAL A 872 -37.09 -6.13 26.31
N GLU A 873 -37.36 -5.96 27.60
CA GLU A 873 -38.06 -4.80 28.14
C GLU A 873 -37.11 -3.66 28.54
N ASN A 874 -35.93 -4.04 29.05
CA ASN A 874 -34.90 -3.10 29.46
C ASN A 874 -33.54 -3.79 29.43
N VAL A 875 -32.48 -3.02 29.38
CA VAL A 875 -31.09 -3.56 29.31
C VAL A 875 -30.12 -2.65 30.03
N ASP A 876 -29.18 -3.24 30.74
CA ASP A 876 -28.01 -2.58 31.27
C ASP A 876 -26.76 -3.04 30.51
N VAL A 877 -25.97 -2.10 30.01
CA VAL A 877 -24.80 -2.37 29.16
C VAL A 877 -23.55 -1.71 29.73
N LEU A 878 -22.50 -2.50 29.87
CA LEU A 878 -21.13 -2.03 30.12
C LEU A 878 -20.26 -2.35 28.91
N ILE A 879 -19.55 -1.35 28.40
CA ILE A 879 -18.63 -1.47 27.29
C ILE A 879 -17.20 -1.39 27.83
N ASN A 880 -16.38 -2.39 27.53
CA ASN A 880 -14.95 -2.46 27.88
C ASN A 880 -14.63 -2.08 29.34
N PRO A 881 -15.29 -2.68 30.34
CA PRO A 881 -15.08 -2.32 31.73
C PRO A 881 -13.65 -2.59 32.25
N ASP A 882 -12.94 -3.54 31.63
CA ASP A 882 -11.55 -3.91 31.96
C ASP A 882 -10.52 -3.27 31.02
N GLY A 883 -10.90 -2.19 30.32
CA GLY A 883 -10.05 -1.48 29.38
C GLY A 883 -10.11 -2.04 27.95
N PHE A 884 -9.30 -1.47 27.07
CA PHE A 884 -9.34 -1.78 25.64
C PHE A 884 -8.20 -2.74 25.25
N ARG A 885 -8.50 -3.68 24.36
CA ARG A 885 -7.58 -4.70 23.90
C ARG A 885 -7.54 -4.75 22.38
N ASP A 886 -6.39 -5.11 21.82
CA ASP A 886 -6.21 -5.45 20.41
C ASP A 886 -6.43 -6.95 20.13
N GLU A 887 -6.21 -7.40 18.90
CA GLU A 887 -6.33 -8.80 18.49
C GLU A 887 -5.32 -9.75 19.16
N ASN A 888 -4.24 -9.22 19.72
CA ASN A 888 -3.26 -9.97 20.50
C ASN A 888 -3.57 -9.94 22.00
N LEU A 889 -4.72 -9.38 22.40
CA LEU A 889 -5.13 -9.10 23.76
C LEU A 889 -4.19 -8.15 24.52
N ALA A 890 -3.35 -7.42 23.79
CA ALA A 890 -2.51 -6.37 24.34
C ALA A 890 -3.33 -5.11 24.61
N VAL A 891 -2.90 -4.33 25.62
CA VAL A 891 -3.58 -3.08 25.96
C VAL A 891 -3.42 -2.09 24.81
N THR A 892 -4.55 -1.55 24.35
CA THR A 892 -4.60 -0.49 23.34
C THR A 892 -5.40 0.69 23.88
N ASN A 893 -5.24 1.87 23.25
CA ASN A 893 -5.99 3.05 23.67
C ASN A 893 -6.70 3.65 22.45
N PRO A 894 -8.01 3.92 22.51
CA PRO A 894 -8.69 4.72 21.52
C PRO A 894 -8.20 6.18 21.55
N ALA A 895 -8.52 6.95 20.51
CA ALA A 895 -8.09 8.35 20.42
C ALA A 895 -8.77 9.22 21.48
N ASP A 896 -10.04 8.93 21.79
CA ASP A 896 -10.80 9.65 22.84
C ASP A 896 -11.88 8.76 23.42
N VAL A 897 -12.17 8.93 24.71
CA VAL A 897 -13.24 8.24 25.43
C VAL A 897 -14.00 9.20 26.31
N PHE A 898 -15.31 9.10 26.29
CA PHE A 898 -16.18 9.91 27.13
C PHE A 898 -17.00 9.02 28.09
N TYR A 899 -16.84 9.24 29.37
CA TYR A 899 -17.57 8.57 30.44
C TYR A 899 -18.69 9.50 30.98
N GLY A 900 -19.84 8.93 31.34
CA GLY A 900 -20.88 9.63 32.06
C GLY A 900 -20.55 9.87 33.53
N ASP A 901 -21.39 10.60 34.25
CA ASP A 901 -21.23 10.86 35.68
C ASP A 901 -21.27 9.55 36.54
N ASP A 902 -21.87 8.52 36.02
CA ASP A 902 -21.96 7.16 36.56
C ASP A 902 -20.76 6.28 36.21
N ASN A 903 -19.72 6.85 35.63
CA ASN A 903 -18.51 6.17 35.14
C ASN A 903 -18.78 5.10 34.07
N THR A 904 -19.93 5.14 33.40
CA THR A 904 -20.18 4.29 32.22
C THR A 904 -19.63 4.92 30.95
N LEU A 905 -19.07 4.10 30.05
CA LEU A 905 -18.57 4.57 28.75
C LEU A 905 -19.76 4.97 27.87
N ARG A 906 -19.85 6.24 27.52
CA ARG A 906 -20.91 6.81 26.66
C ARG A 906 -20.51 6.90 25.20
N ARG A 907 -19.24 7.19 24.94
CA ARG A 907 -18.70 7.31 23.59
C ARG A 907 -17.25 6.82 23.56
N LEU A 908 -16.93 6.03 22.56
CA LEU A 908 -15.59 5.60 22.20
C LEU A 908 -15.28 6.17 20.82
N THR A 909 -14.25 7.00 20.72
CA THR A 909 -13.78 7.60 19.46
C THR A 909 -12.47 6.95 19.08
N PRO A 910 -12.45 6.11 18.02
CA PRO A 910 -11.22 5.53 17.52
C PRO A 910 -10.35 6.54 16.78
N GLY A 911 -9.05 6.29 16.72
CA GLY A 911 -8.13 7.04 15.86
C GLY A 911 -8.29 6.66 14.39
N ASN A 912 -7.61 7.41 13.52
CA ASN A 912 -7.69 7.24 12.06
C ASN A 912 -7.37 5.82 11.56
N ARG A 913 -6.53 5.08 12.30
CA ARG A 913 -6.13 3.70 11.97
C ARG A 913 -6.92 2.64 12.75
N GLN A 914 -7.84 3.05 13.62
CA GLN A 914 -8.49 2.13 14.55
C GLN A 914 -9.86 1.67 14.04
N LEU A 915 -10.15 0.39 14.24
CA LEU A 915 -11.41 -0.27 13.93
C LEU A 915 -11.96 -0.92 15.19
N VAL A 916 -13.21 -0.57 15.54
CA VAL A 916 -13.89 -1.07 16.74
C VAL A 916 -14.86 -2.19 16.34
N TYR A 917 -14.68 -3.41 16.85
CA TYR A 917 -15.55 -4.53 16.53
C TYR A 917 -15.53 -5.63 17.59
N LEU A 918 -16.48 -6.55 17.50
CA LEU A 918 -16.64 -7.69 18.39
C LEU A 918 -16.04 -8.95 17.75
N ASN A 919 -15.16 -9.63 18.48
CA ASN A 919 -14.60 -10.92 18.08
C ASN A 919 -14.80 -11.95 19.20
N ALA A 920 -15.83 -12.76 19.06
CA ALA A 920 -16.21 -13.75 20.09
C ALA A 920 -15.16 -14.85 20.33
N ASN A 921 -14.27 -15.08 19.38
CA ASN A 921 -13.18 -16.05 19.53
C ASN A 921 -12.08 -15.54 20.48
N LEU A 922 -11.96 -14.22 20.62
CA LEU A 922 -10.99 -13.58 21.50
C LEU A 922 -11.64 -13.06 22.78
N ILE A 923 -12.74 -12.32 22.67
CA ILE A 923 -13.52 -11.79 23.79
C ILE A 923 -15.01 -12.06 23.50
N ALA A 924 -15.58 -13.05 24.19
CA ALA A 924 -17.00 -13.36 24.05
C ALA A 924 -17.84 -12.36 24.85
N PRO A 925 -18.96 -11.82 24.29
CA PRO A 925 -19.86 -10.99 25.05
C PRO A 925 -20.50 -11.76 26.22
N SER A 926 -20.50 -11.17 27.41
CA SER A 926 -21.16 -11.74 28.61
C SER A 926 -22.58 -11.23 28.67
N ILE A 927 -23.55 -12.12 28.48
CA ILE A 927 -24.97 -11.78 28.51
C ILE A 927 -25.65 -12.61 29.60
N SER A 928 -26.34 -11.91 30.50
CA SER A 928 -27.18 -12.49 31.53
C SER A 928 -28.57 -11.87 31.48
N TRP A 929 -29.56 -12.52 32.12
CA TRP A 929 -30.91 -12.00 32.13
C TRP A 929 -31.50 -12.08 33.52
N GLU A 930 -32.42 -11.18 33.81
CA GLU A 930 -33.24 -11.12 35.01
C GLU A 930 -34.72 -11.00 34.63
N ALA A 931 -35.62 -11.45 35.49
CA ALA A 931 -37.02 -11.21 35.27
C ALA A 931 -37.34 -9.73 35.37
N ALA A 932 -38.10 -9.20 34.41
CA ALA A 932 -38.58 -7.83 34.51
C ALA A 932 -39.57 -7.72 35.69
N ASP A 933 -39.43 -6.69 36.52
CA ASP A 933 -40.39 -6.41 37.56
C ASP A 933 -41.73 -6.00 36.93
N VAL A 934 -42.75 -6.79 37.16
CA VAL A 934 -44.13 -6.56 36.64
C VAL A 934 -44.79 -5.45 37.40
#